data_df21e34128c4ca633a82e18dc6e1ab24
#
_entry.id   df21e34128c4ca633a82e18dc6e1ab24
#
_cell.length_a   1.000
_cell.length_b   1.000
_cell.length_c   1.000
_cell.angle_alpha   90.00
_cell.angle_beta   90.00
_cell.angle_gamma   90.00
#
_symmetry.space_group_name_H-M   'P 1'
#
loop_
_entity.id
_entity.type
_entity.pdbx_description
1 polymer ?
#
loop_
_entity_poly.entity_id
_entity_poly.type
_entity_poly.pdbx_seq_one_letter_code
_entity_poly.pdbx_strand_id
1 'polypeptide(L)'
;MTELAPKYNPQEVEAGRYQEWLDDDLFKPSGDKKAKPYSIVIPPPNVTGKLHLGHAWDTAIQDTLIRYKRMQGYDTLYLPGMDHAGIATQAKVEARLREQGVSRYDLGREKFVEKVCEWKDEYANIIKSQWQKLGLSLDYSRERFTLDKGLSKAVRRVFVQLYNEGLIYRGEYIINWDPKLRTALSDIEVVHQDDQGAFYHINYPLADGSGSVEIATTRPETMFGDTAVAVAPGDERYKDLVGKKLILPLVGREIPIIEDQHVDPEFGTGLVKITPAHDPNDFEVGNRHDLPRINVMNDDGTMNDKAGKYAGMDRFDCRKQLVEDLKAEGYLIKVEPIVHSVGHSERSGVQVEPRLSTQWFVKMKPLADKVLENQKGEGRVNFVPDRFEGTLERWMENVHDWVISRQLWWGHRIPAWYNKQTGEMYVGEEAPADIENWDQDQDVLDTWFSSALWPFSTLGWPDEDSADFKRYFPTNALVTGYDIIFFWVSRMIFQSLHFTGERPFDNVVLHGLIRDEQGRKMSKSLGNGIDPMDVIDKYGADALRWFLLNGTAPGQDTRFSYTKMDAAWNFINKLWNASRFVIMNLPEDAKPAQKPDTSKFDLADAWIFDRLNHTVKETNRLFDEFQFGEAGREMYNFIWNDFCDWYIEISKVALYGDDTELKARKQANLTWILDQILRLIHPIMPFVTEKLWLSMPHEGKSIMTAAYPEAHAEFDNAKADEDMAFLIEIIKAVRTIRMEVNAPMSSAIDILIQLDDEKNEAILRDNMEYVENFLHPKKLEISGKIKAPKLAKTAVIAGAQIFVPLSELVDLDEEIAKMGKEEARLEAEVDRASKKLANKGFVDHAPAAVVEKEKGKLAEYESQLAGVRDRIKELKESR
;
A
#
# COMPACT_ATOMS: atom_id res chain seq x y z
N MET A 1 12.50 37.22 -13.11
CA MET A 1 12.30 36.14 -12.08
C MET A 1 11.12 36.51 -11.21
N THR A 2 10.23 35.55 -10.86
CA THR A 2 9.06 35.81 -10.02
C THR A 2 9.48 35.75 -8.55
N GLU A 3 9.13 36.75 -7.76
CA GLU A 3 9.41 36.74 -6.31
C GLU A 3 8.59 35.62 -5.63
N LEU A 4 9.27 34.73 -4.89
CA LEU A 4 8.66 33.64 -4.14
C LEU A 4 8.24 34.13 -2.74
N ALA A 5 7.08 33.67 -2.27
CA ALA A 5 6.61 33.94 -0.93
C ALA A 5 7.61 33.43 0.15
N PRO A 6 7.68 34.07 1.32
CA PRO A 6 8.60 33.66 2.39
C PRO A 6 8.37 32.26 2.95
N LYS A 7 7.18 31.70 2.75
CA LYS A 7 6.77 30.39 3.26
C LYS A 7 6.04 29.64 2.16
N TYR A 8 6.29 28.34 2.06
CA TYR A 8 5.55 27.44 1.17
C TYR A 8 4.05 27.40 1.51
N ASN A 9 3.21 27.63 0.51
CA ASN A 9 1.76 27.50 0.59
C ASN A 9 1.27 26.59 -0.54
N PRO A 10 0.88 25.33 -0.25
CA PRO A 10 0.48 24.39 -1.28
C PRO A 10 -0.74 24.87 -2.08
N GLN A 11 -1.71 25.53 -1.46
CA GLN A 11 -2.92 26.00 -2.14
C GLN A 11 -2.60 27.01 -3.24
N GLU A 12 -1.61 27.88 -3.01
CA GLU A 12 -1.17 28.84 -4.03
C GLU A 12 -0.31 28.21 -5.13
N VAL A 13 0.49 27.19 -4.77
CA VAL A 13 1.37 26.48 -5.70
C VAL A 13 0.59 25.57 -6.65
N GLU A 14 -0.45 24.92 -6.12
CA GLU A 14 -1.27 23.94 -6.86
C GLU A 14 -2.39 24.61 -7.67
N ALA A 15 -2.85 25.80 -7.28
CA ALA A 15 -3.96 26.50 -7.92
C ALA A 15 -3.74 26.70 -9.42
N GLY A 16 -4.65 26.16 -10.25
CA GLY A 16 -4.63 26.30 -11.71
C GLY A 16 -3.54 25.46 -12.44
N ARG A 17 -2.54 24.98 -11.73
CA ARG A 17 -1.38 24.30 -12.33
C ARG A 17 -1.77 23.05 -13.12
N TYR A 18 -2.67 22.25 -12.61
CA TYR A 18 -3.11 21.05 -13.30
C TYR A 18 -3.82 21.36 -14.63
N GLN A 19 -4.63 22.43 -14.66
CA GLN A 19 -5.29 22.87 -15.89
C GLN A 19 -4.28 23.36 -16.94
N GLU A 20 -3.24 24.08 -16.52
CA GLU A 20 -2.17 24.52 -17.42
C GLU A 20 -1.48 23.33 -18.10
N TRP A 21 -1.19 22.24 -17.34
CA TRP A 21 -0.63 21.01 -17.91
C TRP A 21 -1.55 20.34 -18.91
N LEU A 22 -2.88 20.36 -18.64
CA LEU A 22 -3.87 19.82 -19.59
C LEU A 22 -3.97 20.66 -20.87
N ASP A 23 -3.98 21.99 -20.73
CA ASP A 23 -4.09 22.92 -21.84
C ASP A 23 -2.86 22.87 -22.77
N ASP A 24 -1.70 22.57 -22.21
CA ASP A 24 -0.44 22.36 -22.95
C ASP A 24 -0.25 20.92 -23.45
N ASP A 25 -1.25 20.03 -23.31
CA ASP A 25 -1.23 18.61 -23.73
C ASP A 25 -0.06 17.79 -23.16
N LEU A 26 0.49 18.15 -21.99
CA LEU A 26 1.71 17.54 -21.44
C LEU A 26 1.54 16.08 -20.98
N PHE A 27 0.32 15.59 -20.86
CA PHE A 27 0.04 14.22 -20.44
C PHE A 27 -0.10 13.24 -21.60
N LYS A 28 -0.23 13.74 -22.81
CA LYS A 28 -0.30 12.90 -24.01
C LYS A 28 1.05 12.28 -24.36
N PRO A 29 1.06 11.10 -24.98
CA PRO A 29 2.25 10.56 -25.60
C PRO A 29 2.89 11.57 -26.55
N SER A 30 4.23 11.55 -26.62
CA SER A 30 4.98 12.46 -27.52
C SER A 30 4.68 12.24 -28.98
N GLY A 31 4.26 11.02 -29.35
CA GLY A 31 4.06 10.60 -30.73
C GLY A 31 5.37 10.40 -31.52
N ASP A 32 6.51 10.55 -30.88
CA ASP A 32 7.81 10.26 -31.50
C ASP A 32 7.99 8.73 -31.67
N LYS A 33 7.86 8.27 -32.91
CA LYS A 33 8.02 6.84 -33.25
C LYS A 33 9.42 6.29 -32.99
N LYS A 34 10.45 7.15 -32.84
CA LYS A 34 11.81 6.76 -32.52
C LYS A 34 12.01 6.55 -31.01
N ALA A 35 11.25 7.25 -30.19
CA ALA A 35 11.28 7.07 -28.75
C ALA A 35 10.76 5.68 -28.37
N LYS A 36 11.34 5.08 -27.33
CA LYS A 36 10.82 3.81 -26.78
C LYS A 36 9.47 4.05 -26.14
N PRO A 37 8.47 3.19 -26.35
CA PRO A 37 7.21 3.30 -25.64
C PRO A 37 7.38 2.92 -24.17
N TYR A 38 6.61 3.56 -23.29
CA TYR A 38 6.44 3.15 -21.91
C TYR A 38 4.99 3.38 -21.51
N SER A 39 4.30 2.33 -21.08
CA SER A 39 2.88 2.40 -20.81
C SER A 39 2.50 1.80 -19.48
N ILE A 40 1.56 2.44 -18.81
CA ILE A 40 0.86 1.95 -17.65
C ILE A 40 -0.64 2.18 -17.89
N VAL A 41 -1.45 1.13 -17.70
CA VAL A 41 -2.89 1.28 -17.58
C VAL A 41 -3.25 1.33 -16.09
N ILE A 42 -3.98 2.35 -15.68
CA ILE A 42 -4.34 2.53 -14.28
C ILE A 42 -5.16 1.32 -13.79
N PRO A 43 -4.94 0.78 -12.58
CA PRO A 43 -5.92 -0.10 -11.96
C PRO A 43 -7.26 0.63 -11.89
N PRO A 44 -8.29 0.18 -12.62
CA PRO A 44 -9.51 0.97 -12.75
C PRO A 44 -10.27 0.99 -11.42
N PRO A 45 -10.39 2.14 -10.74
CA PRO A 45 -11.15 2.19 -9.50
C PRO A 45 -12.62 1.90 -9.75
N ASN A 46 -13.23 1.22 -8.78
CA ASN A 46 -14.64 0.92 -8.77
C ASN A 46 -15.46 2.20 -8.59
N VAL A 47 -16.49 2.41 -9.40
CA VAL A 47 -17.40 3.58 -9.29
C VAL A 47 -18.37 3.45 -8.09
N THR A 48 -17.89 2.94 -6.99
CA THR A 48 -18.67 2.67 -5.75
C THR A 48 -18.55 3.76 -4.70
N GLY A 49 -17.66 4.72 -4.89
CA GLY A 49 -17.39 5.79 -3.94
C GLY A 49 -16.14 6.58 -4.27
N LYS A 50 -15.75 7.44 -3.33
CA LYS A 50 -14.52 8.23 -3.40
C LYS A 50 -13.28 7.34 -3.27
N LEU A 51 -12.17 7.78 -3.84
CA LEU A 51 -10.86 7.17 -3.64
C LEU A 51 -10.40 7.32 -2.19
N HIS A 52 -9.62 6.35 -1.72
CA HIS A 52 -9.00 6.34 -0.39
C HIS A 52 -7.46 6.37 -0.50
N LEU A 53 -6.76 6.43 0.63
CA LEU A 53 -5.29 6.51 0.67
C LEU A 53 -4.58 5.38 -0.09
N GLY A 54 -5.14 4.17 -0.12
CA GLY A 54 -4.57 3.07 -0.90
C GLY A 54 -4.53 3.36 -2.39
N HIS A 55 -5.61 3.95 -2.95
CA HIS A 55 -5.62 4.40 -4.35
C HIS A 55 -4.64 5.55 -4.59
N ALA A 56 -4.49 6.47 -3.62
CA ALA A 56 -3.52 7.55 -3.74
C ALA A 56 -2.08 7.01 -3.77
N TRP A 57 -1.79 5.97 -2.98
CA TRP A 57 -0.47 5.32 -2.99
C TRP A 57 -0.19 4.60 -4.30
N ASP A 58 -1.12 3.76 -4.73
CA ASP A 58 -1.07 3.04 -5.99
C ASP A 58 -0.77 3.98 -7.17
N THR A 59 -1.59 5.04 -7.31
CA THR A 59 -1.45 6.00 -8.40
C THR A 59 -0.23 6.91 -8.27
N ALA A 60 0.25 7.20 -7.05
CA ALA A 60 1.48 7.98 -6.85
C ALA A 60 2.72 7.22 -7.38
N ILE A 61 2.78 5.89 -7.18
CA ILE A 61 3.84 5.05 -7.74
C ILE A 61 3.82 5.09 -9.27
N GLN A 62 2.64 4.90 -9.86
CA GLN A 62 2.46 4.88 -11.31
C GLN A 62 2.85 6.22 -11.95
N ASP A 63 2.34 7.32 -11.40
CA ASP A 63 2.61 8.65 -11.93
C ASP A 63 4.10 9.03 -11.81
N THR A 64 4.75 8.60 -10.71
CA THR A 64 6.19 8.77 -10.54
C THR A 64 6.97 8.05 -11.65
N LEU A 65 6.62 6.80 -11.97
CA LEU A 65 7.23 6.05 -13.07
C LEU A 65 7.00 6.73 -14.42
N ILE A 66 5.79 7.14 -14.70
CA ILE A 66 5.43 7.81 -15.97
C ILE A 66 6.20 9.13 -16.13
N ARG A 67 6.26 9.96 -15.09
CA ARG A 67 7.02 11.23 -15.12
C ARG A 67 8.51 10.98 -15.29
N TYR A 68 9.06 10.03 -14.54
CA TYR A 68 10.46 9.63 -14.67
C TYR A 68 10.81 9.19 -16.10
N LYS A 69 10.02 8.26 -16.66
CA LYS A 69 10.25 7.78 -18.04
C LYS A 69 10.00 8.84 -19.10
N ARG A 70 9.02 9.74 -18.90
CA ARG A 70 8.81 10.90 -19.79
C ARG A 70 10.03 11.80 -19.84
N MET A 71 10.58 12.14 -18.67
CA MET A 71 11.80 12.95 -18.58
C MET A 71 13.04 12.25 -19.13
N GLN A 72 13.05 10.90 -19.19
CA GLN A 72 14.08 10.12 -19.90
C GLN A 72 13.86 10.06 -21.41
N GLY A 73 12.84 10.72 -21.95
CA GLY A 73 12.57 10.79 -23.40
C GLY A 73 11.79 9.59 -23.95
N TYR A 74 11.14 8.78 -23.10
CA TYR A 74 10.22 7.75 -23.56
C TYR A 74 8.92 8.34 -24.10
N ASP A 75 8.31 7.65 -25.06
CA ASP A 75 6.94 7.92 -25.52
C ASP A 75 5.96 7.28 -24.52
N THR A 76 5.54 8.07 -23.52
CA THR A 76 4.81 7.54 -22.37
C THR A 76 3.31 7.62 -22.55
N LEU A 77 2.62 6.52 -22.22
CA LEU A 77 1.15 6.47 -22.08
C LEU A 77 0.76 6.10 -20.65
N TYR A 78 0.04 7.00 -19.97
CA TYR A 78 -0.65 6.71 -18.71
C TYR A 78 -2.16 6.76 -18.96
N LEU A 79 -2.77 5.58 -19.15
CA LEU A 79 -4.14 5.43 -19.59
C LEU A 79 -5.09 5.39 -18.38
N PRO A 80 -6.03 6.36 -18.27
CA PRO A 80 -7.05 6.36 -17.22
C PRO A 80 -8.24 5.47 -17.56
N GLY A 81 -8.93 5.03 -16.52
CA GLY A 81 -10.22 4.37 -16.67
C GLY A 81 -10.81 3.91 -15.36
N MET A 82 -12.03 3.40 -15.40
CA MET A 82 -12.81 2.99 -14.23
C MET A 82 -13.52 1.66 -14.48
N ASP A 83 -13.75 0.94 -13.38
CA ASP A 83 -14.49 -0.32 -13.39
C ASP A 83 -15.95 -0.12 -13.00
N HIS A 84 -16.86 -0.81 -13.70
CA HIS A 84 -18.29 -0.78 -13.40
C HIS A 84 -18.65 -1.48 -12.09
N ALA A 85 -17.79 -2.40 -11.61
CA ALA A 85 -17.90 -3.08 -10.31
C ALA A 85 -19.30 -3.66 -10.02
N GLY A 86 -19.71 -4.64 -10.81
CA GLY A 86 -21.08 -5.16 -10.88
C GLY A 86 -21.82 -5.27 -9.56
N ILE A 87 -21.43 -6.21 -8.69
CA ILE A 87 -22.07 -6.45 -7.38
C ILE A 87 -22.02 -5.20 -6.50
N ALA A 88 -20.83 -4.61 -6.40
CA ALA A 88 -20.60 -3.54 -5.43
C ALA A 88 -21.35 -2.25 -5.79
N THR A 89 -21.38 -1.86 -7.08
CA THR A 89 -22.11 -0.68 -7.56
C THR A 89 -23.61 -0.90 -7.46
N GLN A 90 -24.10 -2.07 -7.90
CA GLN A 90 -25.53 -2.39 -7.79
C GLN A 90 -25.99 -2.35 -6.34
N ALA A 91 -25.26 -2.96 -5.39
CA ALA A 91 -25.60 -2.95 -3.98
C ALA A 91 -25.67 -1.53 -3.39
N LYS A 92 -24.80 -0.60 -3.85
CA LYS A 92 -24.84 0.81 -3.43
C LYS A 92 -26.08 1.54 -3.93
N VAL A 93 -26.42 1.34 -5.19
CA VAL A 93 -27.61 1.96 -5.79
C VAL A 93 -28.89 1.39 -5.16
N GLU A 94 -28.96 0.07 -4.94
CA GLU A 94 -30.09 -0.55 -4.23
C GLU A 94 -30.23 -0.01 -2.79
N ALA A 95 -29.13 0.22 -2.08
CA ALA A 95 -29.15 0.83 -0.77
C ALA A 95 -29.72 2.26 -0.80
N ARG A 96 -29.27 3.11 -1.75
CA ARG A 96 -29.80 4.47 -1.97
C ARG A 96 -31.30 4.46 -2.32
N LEU A 97 -31.73 3.53 -3.17
CA LEU A 97 -33.15 3.40 -3.53
C LEU A 97 -34.00 2.92 -2.34
N ARG A 98 -33.50 2.01 -1.53
CA ARG A 98 -34.16 1.49 -0.32
C ARG A 98 -34.42 2.59 0.70
N GLU A 99 -33.51 3.54 0.87
CA GLU A 99 -33.69 4.74 1.71
C GLU A 99 -34.90 5.59 1.23
N GLN A 100 -35.21 5.51 -0.07
CA GLN A 100 -36.34 6.17 -0.70
C GLN A 100 -37.61 5.29 -0.72
N GLY A 101 -37.55 4.08 -0.17
CA GLY A 101 -38.67 3.13 -0.16
C GLY A 101 -38.91 2.45 -1.52
N VAL A 102 -37.91 2.43 -2.42
CA VAL A 102 -38.03 1.88 -3.79
C VAL A 102 -37.14 0.64 -3.92
N SER A 103 -37.70 -0.43 -4.50
CA SER A 103 -36.96 -1.64 -4.87
C SER A 103 -36.57 -1.59 -6.37
N ARG A 104 -35.49 -2.27 -6.75
CA ARG A 104 -35.16 -2.45 -8.17
C ARG A 104 -36.30 -3.13 -8.95
N TYR A 105 -37.03 -4.01 -8.30
CA TYR A 105 -38.14 -4.74 -8.91
C TYR A 105 -39.34 -3.83 -9.22
N ASP A 106 -39.51 -2.73 -8.47
CA ASP A 106 -40.54 -1.74 -8.73
C ASP A 106 -40.22 -0.90 -10.00
N LEU A 107 -38.93 -0.72 -10.27
CA LEU A 107 -38.45 0.04 -11.42
C LEU A 107 -38.41 -0.79 -12.71
N GLY A 108 -38.11 -2.07 -12.59
CA GLY A 108 -37.69 -2.93 -13.68
C GLY A 108 -36.24 -2.66 -14.15
N ARG A 109 -35.71 -3.60 -14.96
CA ARG A 109 -34.29 -3.63 -15.33
C ARG A 109 -33.81 -2.34 -15.98
N GLU A 110 -34.51 -1.85 -16.99
CA GLU A 110 -34.07 -0.69 -17.77
C GLU A 110 -33.92 0.56 -16.89
N LYS A 111 -35.00 0.93 -16.17
CA LYS A 111 -34.96 2.11 -15.29
C LYS A 111 -33.98 1.96 -14.13
N PHE A 112 -33.80 0.75 -13.63
CA PHE A 112 -32.78 0.51 -12.62
C PHE A 112 -31.37 0.74 -13.17
N VAL A 113 -31.05 0.24 -14.37
CA VAL A 113 -29.76 0.48 -15.03
C VAL A 113 -29.53 1.96 -15.30
N GLU A 114 -30.59 2.73 -15.67
CA GLU A 114 -30.49 4.20 -15.79
C GLU A 114 -30.06 4.83 -14.45
N LYS A 115 -30.63 4.39 -13.31
CA LYS A 115 -30.23 4.89 -11.99
C LYS A 115 -28.78 4.52 -11.64
N VAL A 116 -28.31 3.37 -12.08
CA VAL A 116 -26.90 3.00 -11.92
C VAL A 116 -25.99 3.86 -12.82
N CYS A 117 -26.40 4.20 -14.02
CA CYS A 117 -25.66 5.13 -14.89
C CYS A 117 -25.55 6.53 -14.26
N GLU A 118 -26.64 7.07 -13.67
CA GLU A 118 -26.60 8.35 -12.95
C GLU A 118 -25.57 8.31 -11.78
N TRP A 119 -25.59 7.23 -11.01
CA TRP A 119 -24.61 6.98 -9.95
C TRP A 119 -23.17 6.93 -10.48
N LYS A 120 -22.95 6.15 -11.55
CA LYS A 120 -21.64 6.03 -12.19
C LYS A 120 -21.11 7.39 -12.64
N ASP A 121 -21.93 8.23 -13.27
CA ASP A 121 -21.52 9.56 -13.74
C ASP A 121 -21.16 10.49 -12.57
N GLU A 122 -21.94 10.45 -11.48
CA GLU A 122 -21.65 11.20 -10.25
C GLU A 122 -20.26 10.83 -9.69
N TYR A 123 -20.01 9.55 -9.47
CA TYR A 123 -18.75 9.10 -8.86
C TYR A 123 -17.56 9.15 -9.80
N ALA A 124 -17.76 8.97 -11.10
CA ALA A 124 -16.70 9.15 -12.10
C ALA A 124 -16.16 10.58 -12.08
N ASN A 125 -17.02 11.58 -11.98
CA ASN A 125 -16.59 12.98 -11.86
C ASN A 125 -15.84 13.27 -10.55
N ILE A 126 -16.26 12.67 -9.44
CA ILE A 126 -15.56 12.78 -8.15
C ILE A 126 -14.15 12.17 -8.26
N ILE A 127 -14.03 10.96 -8.79
CA ILE A 127 -12.76 10.25 -8.98
C ILE A 127 -11.81 11.07 -9.85
N LYS A 128 -12.29 11.62 -10.97
CA LYS A 128 -11.48 12.49 -11.84
C LYS A 128 -10.96 13.72 -11.09
N SER A 129 -11.82 14.37 -10.31
CA SER A 129 -11.42 15.51 -9.48
C SER A 129 -10.34 15.12 -8.46
N GLN A 130 -10.42 13.91 -7.88
CA GLN A 130 -9.41 13.41 -6.95
C GLN A 130 -8.07 13.12 -7.66
N TRP A 131 -8.09 12.52 -8.86
CA TRP A 131 -6.90 12.34 -9.69
C TRP A 131 -6.21 13.66 -10.06
N GLN A 132 -7.01 14.69 -10.40
CA GLN A 132 -6.51 16.02 -10.70
C GLN A 132 -5.84 16.67 -9.49
N LYS A 133 -6.48 16.58 -8.32
CA LYS A 133 -5.90 17.08 -7.06
C LYS A 133 -4.60 16.34 -6.67
N LEU A 134 -4.51 15.03 -6.94
CA LEU A 134 -3.28 14.25 -6.75
C LEU A 134 -2.17 14.59 -7.76
N GLY A 135 -2.49 15.32 -8.82
CA GLY A 135 -1.54 15.71 -9.85
C GLY A 135 -1.17 14.60 -10.83
N LEU A 136 -2.04 13.62 -11.06
CA LEU A 136 -1.74 12.47 -11.93
C LEU A 136 -1.69 12.88 -13.41
N SER A 137 -0.63 12.50 -14.10
CA SER A 137 -0.41 12.84 -15.52
C SER A 137 -1.11 11.89 -16.49
N LEU A 138 -2.43 11.76 -16.33
CA LEU A 138 -3.30 10.85 -17.07
C LEU A 138 -3.70 11.43 -18.45
N ASP A 139 -3.63 10.61 -19.49
CA ASP A 139 -4.14 10.98 -20.83
C ASP A 139 -5.66 10.74 -20.92
N TYR A 140 -6.45 11.73 -20.52
CA TYR A 140 -7.92 11.65 -20.56
C TYR A 140 -8.51 11.50 -21.96
N SER A 141 -7.77 11.76 -23.03
CA SER A 141 -8.23 11.51 -24.40
C SER A 141 -8.40 10.01 -24.71
N ARG A 142 -7.81 9.15 -23.88
CA ARG A 142 -7.86 7.69 -23.96
C ARG A 142 -8.59 7.05 -22.77
N GLU A 143 -9.36 7.83 -22.03
CA GLU A 143 -10.13 7.32 -20.89
C GLU A 143 -11.05 6.17 -21.30
N ARG A 144 -11.06 5.09 -20.48
CA ARG A 144 -11.86 3.90 -20.72
C ARG A 144 -12.78 3.59 -19.53
N PHE A 145 -13.83 2.85 -19.85
CA PHE A 145 -14.77 2.31 -18.87
C PHE A 145 -15.08 0.85 -19.22
N THR A 146 -15.06 -0.05 -18.23
CA THR A 146 -15.22 -1.49 -18.49
C THR A 146 -16.52 -1.86 -19.25
N LEU A 147 -17.58 -1.02 -19.20
CA LEU A 147 -18.80 -1.21 -19.99
C LEU A 147 -18.87 -0.34 -21.26
N ASP A 148 -17.78 0.31 -21.67
CA ASP A 148 -17.78 1.03 -22.94
C ASP A 148 -17.94 0.07 -24.14
N LYS A 149 -18.28 0.62 -25.31
CA LYS A 149 -18.54 -0.20 -26.50
C LYS A 149 -17.38 -1.08 -26.92
N GLY A 150 -16.14 -0.57 -26.83
CA GLY A 150 -14.94 -1.29 -27.24
C GLY A 150 -14.65 -2.46 -26.30
N LEU A 151 -14.68 -2.20 -24.99
CA LEU A 151 -14.47 -3.25 -24.00
C LEU A 151 -15.59 -4.27 -23.98
N SER A 152 -16.85 -3.85 -24.18
CA SER A 152 -18.00 -4.76 -24.31
C SER A 152 -17.86 -5.68 -25.52
N LYS A 153 -17.30 -5.20 -26.63
CA LYS A 153 -16.98 -6.05 -27.79
C LYS A 153 -15.90 -7.08 -27.44
N ALA A 154 -14.84 -6.66 -26.75
CA ALA A 154 -13.79 -7.55 -26.29
C ALA A 154 -14.33 -8.67 -25.37
N VAL A 155 -15.20 -8.32 -24.42
CA VAL A 155 -15.85 -9.27 -23.50
C VAL A 155 -16.68 -10.31 -24.24
N ARG A 156 -17.50 -9.89 -25.20
CA ARG A 156 -18.27 -10.84 -26.03
C ARG A 156 -17.36 -11.76 -26.85
N ARG A 157 -16.33 -11.20 -27.48
CA ARG A 157 -15.34 -12.02 -28.22
C ARG A 157 -14.71 -13.09 -27.33
N VAL A 158 -14.24 -12.71 -26.14
CA VAL A 158 -13.62 -13.63 -25.18
C VAL A 158 -14.59 -14.73 -24.75
N PHE A 159 -15.82 -14.36 -24.37
CA PHE A 159 -16.82 -15.34 -23.95
C PHE A 159 -17.13 -16.36 -25.06
N VAL A 160 -17.43 -15.88 -26.27
CA VAL A 160 -17.79 -16.72 -27.40
C VAL A 160 -16.64 -17.65 -27.82
N GLN A 161 -15.42 -17.13 -27.84
CA GLN A 161 -14.25 -17.94 -28.19
C GLN A 161 -14.00 -19.02 -27.16
N LEU A 162 -13.97 -18.71 -25.85
CA LEU A 162 -13.80 -19.70 -24.78
C LEU A 162 -14.93 -20.76 -24.79
N TYR A 163 -16.16 -20.36 -25.13
CA TYR A 163 -17.28 -21.26 -25.27
C TYR A 163 -17.07 -22.23 -26.45
N ASN A 164 -16.69 -21.74 -27.62
CA ASN A 164 -16.43 -22.54 -28.81
C ASN A 164 -15.23 -23.50 -28.62
N GLU A 165 -14.27 -23.13 -27.80
CA GLU A 165 -13.13 -23.98 -27.39
C GLU A 165 -13.51 -25.00 -26.30
N GLY A 166 -14.73 -24.93 -25.78
CA GLY A 166 -15.21 -25.82 -24.70
C GLY A 166 -14.62 -25.51 -23.33
N LEU A 167 -14.04 -24.31 -23.18
CA LEU A 167 -13.51 -23.80 -21.91
C LEU A 167 -14.57 -23.07 -21.08
N ILE A 168 -15.61 -22.52 -21.70
CA ILE A 168 -16.81 -22.08 -20.99
C ILE A 168 -17.90 -23.13 -21.13
N TYR A 169 -18.57 -23.47 -20.04
CA TYR A 169 -19.69 -24.41 -20.02
C TYR A 169 -20.75 -23.96 -19.01
N ARG A 170 -21.97 -24.45 -19.18
CA ARG A 170 -23.07 -24.26 -18.26
C ARG A 170 -23.37 -25.57 -17.54
N GLY A 171 -23.43 -25.55 -16.24
CA GLY A 171 -23.62 -26.75 -15.41
C GLY A 171 -24.27 -26.43 -14.08
N GLU A 172 -24.78 -27.49 -13.45
CA GLU A 172 -25.38 -27.47 -12.14
C GLU A 172 -24.37 -27.95 -11.10
N TYR A 173 -23.98 -27.05 -10.18
CA TYR A 173 -23.01 -27.33 -9.12
C TYR A 173 -23.42 -26.64 -7.82
N ILE A 174 -22.82 -27.06 -6.71
CA ILE A 174 -22.87 -26.29 -5.46
C ILE A 174 -21.97 -25.08 -5.61
N ILE A 175 -22.56 -23.91 -5.37
CA ILE A 175 -21.90 -22.64 -5.42
C ILE A 175 -22.07 -21.88 -4.10
N ASN A 176 -21.19 -20.93 -3.84
CA ASN A 176 -21.38 -19.96 -2.78
C ASN A 176 -22.45 -18.95 -3.19
N TRP A 177 -23.49 -18.80 -2.38
CA TRP A 177 -24.64 -17.93 -2.64
C TRP A 177 -24.78 -16.86 -1.58
N ASP A 178 -24.93 -15.61 -1.98
CA ASP A 178 -25.30 -14.50 -1.10
C ASP A 178 -26.82 -14.34 -1.08
N PRO A 179 -27.51 -14.73 -0.01
CA PRO A 179 -28.98 -14.70 0.06
C PRO A 179 -29.54 -13.27 0.19
N LYS A 180 -28.74 -12.30 0.65
CA LYS A 180 -29.15 -10.90 0.76
C LYS A 180 -29.07 -10.19 -0.58
N LEU A 181 -28.01 -10.43 -1.34
CA LEU A 181 -27.81 -9.87 -2.69
C LEU A 181 -28.47 -10.75 -3.76
N ARG A 182 -28.83 -12.00 -3.43
CA ARG A 182 -29.43 -13.00 -4.32
C ARG A 182 -28.59 -13.24 -5.57
N THR A 183 -27.31 -13.55 -5.36
CA THR A 183 -26.37 -13.82 -6.44
C THR A 183 -25.29 -14.79 -6.03
N ALA A 184 -24.70 -15.49 -7.01
CA ALA A 184 -23.55 -16.33 -6.85
C ALA A 184 -22.33 -15.49 -6.48
N LEU A 185 -21.41 -16.08 -5.70
CA LEU A 185 -20.11 -15.57 -5.33
C LEU A 185 -19.02 -16.52 -5.80
N SER A 186 -17.85 -16.00 -6.14
CA SER A 186 -16.64 -16.80 -6.27
C SER A 186 -16.10 -17.19 -4.89
N ASP A 187 -15.32 -18.26 -4.79
CA ASP A 187 -14.71 -18.72 -3.53
C ASP A 187 -13.87 -17.63 -2.84
N ILE A 188 -13.17 -16.83 -3.63
CA ILE A 188 -12.34 -15.72 -3.15
C ILE A 188 -13.15 -14.50 -2.63
N GLU A 189 -14.46 -14.43 -2.87
CA GLU A 189 -15.37 -13.41 -2.31
C GLU A 189 -15.99 -13.83 -0.97
N VAL A 190 -15.58 -15.01 -0.45
CA VAL A 190 -16.02 -15.55 0.84
C VAL A 190 -14.94 -15.35 1.89
N VAL A 191 -15.28 -14.60 2.93
CA VAL A 191 -14.39 -14.36 4.07
C VAL A 191 -14.80 -15.28 5.22
N HIS A 192 -13.86 -16.10 5.69
CA HIS A 192 -14.11 -16.98 6.82
C HIS A 192 -13.93 -16.24 8.14
N GLN A 193 -14.90 -16.41 9.04
CA GLN A 193 -14.93 -15.82 10.38
C GLN A 193 -15.28 -16.90 11.40
N ASP A 194 -14.78 -16.75 12.62
CA ASP A 194 -15.11 -17.63 13.72
C ASP A 194 -16.45 -17.21 14.34
N ASP A 195 -17.49 -18.00 14.07
CA ASP A 195 -18.85 -17.78 14.59
C ASP A 195 -19.18 -18.72 15.74
N GLN A 196 -20.01 -18.22 16.65
CA GLN A 196 -20.62 -19.05 17.68
C GLN A 196 -21.70 -19.92 17.04
N GLY A 197 -21.55 -21.24 17.16
CA GLY A 197 -22.48 -22.24 16.65
C GLY A 197 -22.72 -23.36 17.62
N ALA A 198 -23.33 -24.42 17.16
CA ALA A 198 -23.52 -25.65 17.95
C ALA A 198 -23.57 -26.87 17.05
N PHE A 199 -23.12 -28.02 17.58
CA PHE A 199 -23.52 -29.32 17.05
C PHE A 199 -24.86 -29.70 17.65
N TYR A 200 -25.79 -30.05 16.77
CA TYR A 200 -27.10 -30.58 17.09
C TYR A 200 -27.06 -32.08 16.89
N HIS A 201 -27.18 -32.84 17.98
CA HIS A 201 -27.18 -34.29 17.98
C HIS A 201 -28.58 -34.78 17.84
N ILE A 202 -28.89 -35.49 16.77
CA ILE A 202 -30.25 -35.90 16.38
C ILE A 202 -30.29 -37.41 16.13
N ASN A 203 -31.30 -38.10 16.68
CA ASN A 203 -31.56 -39.49 16.43
C ASN A 203 -32.33 -39.66 15.11
N TYR A 204 -31.76 -40.46 14.20
CA TYR A 204 -32.42 -40.91 12.99
C TYR A 204 -32.85 -42.37 13.17
N PRO A 205 -34.16 -42.69 13.27
CA PRO A 205 -34.65 -44.04 13.48
C PRO A 205 -34.37 -44.93 12.28
N LEU A 206 -34.05 -46.23 12.52
CA LEU A 206 -34.01 -47.24 11.48
C LEU A 206 -35.43 -47.58 10.99
N ALA A 207 -35.62 -47.70 9.69
CA ALA A 207 -36.93 -47.97 9.08
C ALA A 207 -37.52 -49.33 9.49
N ASP A 208 -36.66 -50.29 9.87
CA ASP A 208 -37.06 -51.59 10.37
C ASP A 208 -37.44 -51.60 11.85
N GLY A 209 -37.36 -50.46 12.53
CA GLY A 209 -37.64 -50.32 13.94
C GLY A 209 -36.61 -50.92 14.90
N SER A 210 -35.45 -51.36 14.41
CA SER A 210 -34.44 -52.05 15.22
C SER A 210 -33.56 -51.09 16.06
N GLY A 211 -33.74 -49.78 15.94
CA GLY A 211 -32.98 -48.79 16.70
C GLY A 211 -32.91 -47.46 15.99
N SER A 212 -31.88 -46.69 16.32
CA SER A 212 -31.59 -45.39 15.69
C SER A 212 -30.10 -45.13 15.62
N VAL A 213 -29.68 -44.17 14.78
CA VAL A 213 -28.29 -43.66 14.70
C VAL A 213 -28.26 -42.20 15.11
N GLU A 214 -27.17 -41.79 15.75
CA GLU A 214 -26.95 -40.42 16.16
C GLU A 214 -26.18 -39.66 15.08
N ILE A 215 -26.79 -38.59 14.59
CA ILE A 215 -26.17 -37.64 13.63
C ILE A 215 -25.87 -36.35 14.33
N ALA A 216 -24.67 -35.80 14.17
CA ALA A 216 -24.29 -34.47 14.63
C ALA A 216 -24.14 -33.51 13.46
N THR A 217 -24.85 -32.38 13.50
CA THR A 217 -24.78 -31.38 12.41
C THR A 217 -24.77 -29.95 12.99
N THR A 218 -24.07 -29.04 12.32
CA THR A 218 -24.11 -27.61 12.63
C THR A 218 -25.27 -26.89 11.92
N ARG A 219 -25.91 -27.57 10.94
CA ARG A 219 -26.93 -26.97 10.07
C ARG A 219 -28.20 -27.86 10.02
N PRO A 220 -28.93 -27.98 11.13
CA PRO A 220 -30.12 -28.86 11.18
C PRO A 220 -31.19 -28.44 10.17
N GLU A 221 -31.32 -27.16 9.81
CA GLU A 221 -32.29 -26.65 8.82
C GLU A 221 -32.14 -27.27 7.44
N THR A 222 -30.97 -27.82 7.10
CA THR A 222 -30.74 -28.48 5.79
C THR A 222 -31.21 -29.94 5.77
N MET A 223 -31.61 -30.53 6.91
CA MET A 223 -32.02 -31.94 7.03
C MET A 223 -33.15 -32.32 6.09
N PHE A 224 -34.02 -31.38 5.74
CA PHE A 224 -35.11 -31.61 4.78
C PHE A 224 -34.58 -32.06 3.42
N GLY A 225 -33.31 -31.74 3.11
CA GLY A 225 -32.61 -32.13 1.88
C GLY A 225 -31.74 -33.40 2.02
N ASP A 226 -31.72 -34.07 3.17
CA ASP A 226 -30.88 -35.25 3.37
C ASP A 226 -31.35 -36.41 2.47
N THR A 227 -30.42 -37.04 1.81
CA THR A 227 -30.70 -38.16 0.86
C THR A 227 -29.96 -39.44 1.20
N ALA A 228 -29.00 -39.40 2.12
CA ALA A 228 -28.34 -40.54 2.69
C ALA A 228 -27.67 -40.19 4.03
N VAL A 229 -27.23 -41.21 4.76
CA VAL A 229 -26.25 -41.09 5.84
C VAL A 229 -25.06 -41.96 5.45
N ALA A 230 -23.86 -41.38 5.52
CA ALA A 230 -22.62 -42.08 5.15
C ALA A 230 -21.84 -42.53 6.40
N VAL A 231 -21.13 -43.67 6.26
CA VAL A 231 -20.17 -44.21 7.22
C VAL A 231 -18.84 -44.45 6.52
N ALA A 232 -17.74 -44.49 7.30
CA ALA A 232 -16.45 -44.86 6.73
C ALA A 232 -16.41 -46.32 6.27
N PRO A 233 -15.77 -46.63 5.12
CA PRO A 233 -15.62 -47.97 4.65
C PRO A 233 -14.91 -48.87 5.67
N GLY A 234 -15.56 -49.98 6.03
CA GLY A 234 -15.01 -50.94 7.00
C GLY A 234 -15.10 -50.51 8.49
N ASP A 235 -15.87 -49.49 8.82
CA ASP A 235 -16.09 -49.11 10.23
C ASP A 235 -16.93 -50.20 10.94
N GLU A 236 -16.27 -50.95 11.81
CA GLU A 236 -16.87 -52.08 12.55
C GLU A 236 -18.11 -51.72 13.38
N ARG A 237 -18.23 -50.43 13.78
CA ARG A 237 -19.38 -49.93 14.56
C ARG A 237 -20.67 -49.94 13.76
N TYR A 238 -20.59 -49.76 12.45
CA TYR A 238 -21.73 -49.50 11.56
C TYR A 238 -21.86 -50.45 10.40
N LYS A 239 -20.94 -51.42 10.24
CA LYS A 239 -20.92 -52.36 9.10
C LYS A 239 -22.23 -53.06 8.87
N ASP A 240 -22.94 -53.44 9.96
CA ASP A 240 -24.22 -54.15 9.90
C ASP A 240 -25.41 -53.25 9.56
N LEU A 241 -25.18 -51.95 9.51
CA LEU A 241 -26.17 -50.95 9.15
C LEU A 241 -26.07 -50.50 7.69
N VAL A 242 -24.97 -50.74 7.01
CA VAL A 242 -24.79 -50.38 5.61
C VAL A 242 -25.86 -51.09 4.76
N GLY A 243 -26.51 -50.30 3.88
CA GLY A 243 -27.61 -50.78 3.03
C GLY A 243 -28.96 -50.75 3.71
N LYS A 244 -29.05 -50.58 5.06
CA LYS A 244 -30.33 -50.36 5.73
C LYS A 244 -30.82 -48.93 5.45
N LYS A 245 -32.09 -48.68 5.77
CA LYS A 245 -32.76 -47.38 5.62
C LYS A 245 -33.01 -46.72 6.94
N LEU A 246 -32.92 -45.39 6.96
CA LEU A 246 -33.30 -44.55 8.07
C LEU A 246 -34.60 -43.79 7.73
N ILE A 247 -35.39 -43.44 8.72
CA ILE A 247 -36.51 -42.52 8.57
C ILE A 247 -36.03 -41.11 8.99
N LEU A 248 -36.10 -40.19 8.06
CA LEU A 248 -35.74 -38.80 8.34
C LEU A 248 -36.73 -38.17 9.32
N PRO A 249 -36.29 -37.71 10.52
CA PRO A 249 -37.15 -37.16 11.53
C PRO A 249 -38.05 -36.01 11.04
N LEU A 250 -39.28 -35.92 11.49
CA LEU A 250 -40.28 -34.90 11.10
C LEU A 250 -40.67 -34.89 9.61
N VAL A 251 -39.91 -35.53 8.75
CA VAL A 251 -40.17 -35.59 7.29
C VAL A 251 -40.79 -36.92 6.88
N GLY A 252 -40.39 -38.03 7.52
CA GLY A 252 -40.89 -39.38 7.26
C GLY A 252 -40.29 -40.04 5.98
N ARG A 253 -39.39 -39.37 5.28
CA ARG A 253 -38.71 -39.96 4.08
C ARG A 253 -37.69 -40.98 4.50
N GLU A 254 -37.67 -42.12 3.78
CA GLU A 254 -36.62 -43.14 3.90
C GLU A 254 -35.35 -42.71 3.13
N ILE A 255 -34.18 -42.80 3.79
CA ILE A 255 -32.88 -42.56 3.23
C ILE A 255 -31.92 -43.72 3.53
N PRO A 256 -31.02 -44.10 2.60
CA PRO A 256 -30.09 -45.22 2.80
C PRO A 256 -28.92 -44.86 3.71
N ILE A 257 -28.31 -45.85 4.33
CA ILE A 257 -26.96 -45.80 4.91
C ILE A 257 -26.01 -46.34 3.88
N ILE A 258 -25.00 -45.55 3.53
CA ILE A 258 -24.00 -45.82 2.51
C ILE A 258 -22.56 -45.79 3.08
N GLU A 259 -21.62 -46.45 2.41
CA GLU A 259 -20.19 -46.33 2.73
C GLU A 259 -19.55 -45.29 1.82
N ASP A 260 -18.80 -44.33 2.36
CA ASP A 260 -17.99 -43.41 1.55
C ASP A 260 -16.72 -43.00 2.26
N GLN A 261 -15.63 -42.93 1.52
CA GLN A 261 -14.31 -42.55 2.02
C GLN A 261 -14.23 -41.09 2.52
N HIS A 262 -15.23 -40.25 2.27
CA HIS A 262 -15.33 -38.92 2.78
C HIS A 262 -15.49 -38.88 4.32
N VAL A 263 -16.05 -39.93 4.92
CA VAL A 263 -16.32 -39.98 6.35
C VAL A 263 -15.06 -40.30 7.14
N ASP A 264 -14.73 -39.41 8.08
CA ASP A 264 -13.69 -39.65 9.08
C ASP A 264 -14.32 -40.41 10.26
N PRO A 265 -13.95 -41.69 10.52
CA PRO A 265 -14.55 -42.50 11.59
C PRO A 265 -14.23 -41.98 12.99
N GLU A 266 -13.20 -41.14 13.13
CA GLU A 266 -12.80 -40.56 14.43
C GLU A 266 -13.43 -39.21 14.71
N PHE A 267 -14.10 -38.59 13.72
CA PHE A 267 -14.75 -37.29 13.87
C PHE A 267 -16.23 -37.43 14.24
N GLY A 268 -16.61 -36.76 15.33
CA GLY A 268 -17.99 -36.74 15.80
C GLY A 268 -18.55 -38.12 16.13
N THR A 269 -19.67 -38.50 15.50
CA THR A 269 -20.29 -39.82 15.68
C THR A 269 -19.72 -40.88 14.73
N GLY A 270 -18.93 -40.49 13.74
CA GLY A 270 -18.51 -41.34 12.62
C GLY A 270 -19.60 -41.59 11.59
N LEU A 271 -20.74 -40.90 11.72
CA LEU A 271 -21.87 -40.87 10.77
C LEU A 271 -22.07 -39.44 10.28
N VAL A 272 -22.16 -39.31 8.95
CA VAL A 272 -22.36 -37.99 8.30
C VAL A 272 -23.65 -38.01 7.50
N LYS A 273 -24.53 -37.03 7.76
CA LYS A 273 -25.70 -36.83 6.90
C LYS A 273 -25.25 -36.30 5.55
N ILE A 274 -25.84 -36.76 4.47
CA ILE A 274 -25.49 -36.33 3.11
C ILE A 274 -26.64 -35.52 2.52
N THR A 275 -26.33 -34.23 2.27
CA THR A 275 -27.27 -33.22 1.73
C THR A 275 -26.69 -32.61 0.44
N PRO A 276 -26.76 -33.34 -0.71
CA PRO A 276 -26.04 -32.98 -1.94
C PRO A 276 -26.38 -31.59 -2.52
N ALA A 277 -27.48 -30.99 -2.13
CA ALA A 277 -27.89 -29.67 -2.60
C ALA A 277 -27.42 -28.50 -1.71
N HIS A 278 -26.75 -28.75 -0.56
CA HIS A 278 -26.42 -27.74 0.44
C HIS A 278 -25.02 -27.83 1.06
N ASP A 279 -24.21 -28.77 0.56
CA ASP A 279 -22.81 -28.93 0.97
C ASP A 279 -21.96 -29.41 -0.21
N PRO A 280 -20.77 -28.79 -0.45
CA PRO A 280 -19.90 -29.17 -1.58
C PRO A 280 -19.39 -30.62 -1.49
N ASN A 281 -19.03 -31.09 -0.28
CA ASN A 281 -18.54 -32.45 -0.09
C ASN A 281 -19.66 -33.46 -0.25
N ASP A 282 -20.84 -33.15 0.27
CA ASP A 282 -22.02 -34.00 0.12
C ASP A 282 -22.47 -34.09 -1.34
N PHE A 283 -22.25 -33.00 -2.12
CA PHE A 283 -22.51 -33.01 -3.56
C PHE A 283 -21.65 -34.04 -4.28
N GLU A 284 -20.35 -34.11 -3.95
CA GLU A 284 -19.42 -35.10 -4.53
C GLU A 284 -19.77 -36.54 -4.08
N VAL A 285 -20.15 -36.74 -2.82
CA VAL A 285 -20.68 -38.04 -2.35
C VAL A 285 -21.95 -38.39 -3.13
N GLY A 286 -22.85 -37.41 -3.30
CA GLY A 286 -24.05 -37.59 -4.10
C GLY A 286 -23.81 -38.01 -5.52
N ASN A 287 -22.78 -37.44 -6.18
CA ASN A 287 -22.37 -37.85 -7.53
C ASN A 287 -21.83 -39.29 -7.58
N ARG A 288 -21.03 -39.70 -6.58
CA ARG A 288 -20.49 -41.07 -6.53
C ARG A 288 -21.55 -42.13 -6.30
N HIS A 289 -22.62 -41.79 -5.61
CA HIS A 289 -23.69 -42.70 -5.20
C HIS A 289 -25.02 -42.49 -5.92
N ASP A 290 -25.05 -41.60 -6.92
CA ASP A 290 -26.26 -41.25 -7.68
C ASP A 290 -27.45 -40.82 -6.79
N LEU A 291 -27.17 -40.04 -5.76
CA LEU A 291 -28.16 -39.57 -4.78
C LEU A 291 -29.00 -38.40 -5.32
N PRO A 292 -30.29 -38.33 -4.97
CA PRO A 292 -31.12 -37.18 -5.31
C PRO A 292 -30.57 -35.86 -4.72
N ARG A 293 -30.72 -34.77 -5.48
CA ARG A 293 -30.33 -33.40 -5.06
C ARG A 293 -31.57 -32.59 -4.68
N ILE A 294 -31.85 -32.44 -3.41
CA ILE A 294 -33.05 -31.78 -2.90
C ILE A 294 -32.68 -30.39 -2.34
N ASN A 295 -32.91 -29.34 -3.11
CA ASN A 295 -32.77 -27.97 -2.66
C ASN A 295 -33.95 -27.59 -1.76
N VAL A 296 -33.67 -27.09 -0.53
CA VAL A 296 -34.66 -26.74 0.47
C VAL A 296 -34.79 -25.23 0.78
N MET A 297 -34.02 -24.41 0.05
CA MET A 297 -33.99 -22.95 0.26
C MET A 297 -34.31 -22.18 -1.03
N ASN A 298 -34.98 -21.02 -0.85
CA ASN A 298 -35.18 -20.02 -1.88
C ASN A 298 -33.93 -19.13 -2.06
N ASP A 299 -33.92 -18.25 -3.08
CA ASP A 299 -32.82 -17.35 -3.39
C ASP A 299 -32.51 -16.34 -2.28
N ASP A 300 -33.50 -16.02 -1.44
CA ASP A 300 -33.33 -15.10 -0.32
C ASP A 300 -32.96 -15.76 1.02
N GLY A 301 -32.67 -17.07 0.99
CA GLY A 301 -32.32 -17.85 2.17
C GLY A 301 -33.51 -18.24 3.04
N THR A 302 -34.74 -18.00 2.58
CA THR A 302 -35.94 -18.58 3.22
C THR A 302 -36.12 -20.04 2.82
N MET A 303 -36.75 -20.82 3.69
CA MET A 303 -37.06 -22.21 3.39
C MET A 303 -38.12 -22.32 2.31
N ASN A 304 -37.97 -23.26 1.38
CA ASN A 304 -38.97 -23.50 0.32
C ASN A 304 -40.02 -24.54 0.71
N ASP A 305 -40.91 -24.92 -0.23
CA ASP A 305 -41.99 -25.87 -0.04
C ASP A 305 -41.52 -27.28 0.42
N LYS A 306 -40.26 -27.67 0.13
CA LYS A 306 -39.69 -28.96 0.58
C LYS A 306 -39.47 -29.03 2.09
N ALA A 307 -39.44 -27.89 2.78
CA ALA A 307 -39.33 -27.81 4.22
C ALA A 307 -40.67 -27.93 4.93
N GLY A 308 -41.77 -28.19 4.20
CA GLY A 308 -43.12 -28.43 4.76
C GLY A 308 -43.63 -27.24 5.58
N LYS A 309 -43.96 -27.46 6.85
CA LYS A 309 -44.51 -26.42 7.76
C LYS A 309 -43.54 -25.23 8.00
N TYR A 310 -42.27 -25.37 7.69
CA TYR A 310 -41.24 -24.30 7.83
C TYR A 310 -41.07 -23.46 6.54
N ALA A 311 -41.82 -23.76 5.49
CA ALA A 311 -41.76 -22.99 4.24
C ALA A 311 -42.02 -21.50 4.47
N GLY A 312 -41.18 -20.62 3.86
CA GLY A 312 -41.22 -19.17 4.02
C GLY A 312 -40.50 -18.62 5.25
N MET A 313 -40.05 -19.45 6.18
CA MET A 313 -39.24 -19.01 7.31
C MET A 313 -37.82 -18.69 6.87
N ASP A 314 -37.21 -17.66 7.48
CA ASP A 314 -35.76 -17.47 7.37
C ASP A 314 -35.02 -18.72 7.89
N ARG A 315 -33.91 -19.08 7.27
CA ARG A 315 -33.15 -20.31 7.57
C ARG A 315 -32.73 -20.40 9.05
N PHE A 316 -32.38 -19.29 9.70
CA PHE A 316 -31.98 -19.27 11.10
C PHE A 316 -33.19 -19.36 12.06
N ASP A 317 -34.32 -18.78 11.68
CA ASP A 317 -35.54 -18.92 12.43
C ASP A 317 -36.13 -20.35 12.28
N CYS A 318 -36.02 -20.91 11.08
CA CYS A 318 -36.33 -22.33 10.87
C CYS A 318 -35.43 -23.22 11.73
N ARG A 319 -34.14 -22.99 11.82
CA ARG A 319 -33.18 -23.73 12.67
C ARG A 319 -33.68 -23.73 14.13
N LYS A 320 -34.04 -22.59 14.69
CA LYS A 320 -34.52 -22.44 16.06
C LYS A 320 -35.80 -23.26 16.28
N GLN A 321 -36.80 -23.07 15.42
CA GLN A 321 -38.09 -23.77 15.53
C GLN A 321 -37.95 -25.28 15.35
N LEU A 322 -37.12 -25.68 14.36
CA LEU A 322 -36.85 -27.09 14.10
C LEU A 322 -36.21 -27.80 15.30
N VAL A 323 -35.27 -27.17 15.97
CA VAL A 323 -34.59 -27.72 17.14
C VAL A 323 -35.60 -27.90 18.30
N GLU A 324 -36.53 -26.96 18.52
CA GLU A 324 -37.59 -27.14 19.52
C GLU A 324 -38.56 -28.27 19.15
N ASP A 325 -38.90 -28.41 17.85
CA ASP A 325 -39.78 -29.47 17.42
C ASP A 325 -39.12 -30.86 17.52
N LEU A 326 -37.82 -30.97 17.14
CA LEU A 326 -37.05 -32.20 17.35
C LEU A 326 -36.93 -32.58 18.81
N LYS A 327 -36.85 -31.65 19.70
CA LYS A 327 -36.83 -31.86 21.15
C LYS A 327 -38.21 -32.34 21.66
N ALA A 328 -39.28 -31.70 21.17
CA ALA A 328 -40.65 -32.07 21.56
C ALA A 328 -41.02 -33.48 21.11
N GLU A 329 -40.54 -33.89 19.92
CA GLU A 329 -40.76 -35.24 19.36
C GLU A 329 -39.74 -36.30 19.86
N GLY A 330 -38.75 -35.88 20.68
CA GLY A 330 -37.78 -36.79 21.28
C GLY A 330 -36.63 -37.23 20.36
N TYR A 331 -36.43 -36.56 19.23
CA TYR A 331 -35.32 -36.81 18.31
C TYR A 331 -34.03 -36.08 18.68
N LEU A 332 -34.10 -34.92 19.38
CA LEU A 332 -32.94 -34.17 19.81
C LEU A 332 -32.29 -34.84 21.05
N ILE A 333 -30.98 -35.22 20.92
CA ILE A 333 -30.20 -35.80 21.99
C ILE A 333 -29.56 -34.73 22.86
N LYS A 334 -28.79 -33.85 22.25
CA LYS A 334 -28.12 -32.74 22.93
C LYS A 334 -27.79 -31.64 21.95
N VAL A 335 -27.47 -30.45 22.48
CA VAL A 335 -26.90 -29.33 21.75
C VAL A 335 -25.57 -29.01 22.39
N GLU A 336 -24.51 -29.07 21.60
CA GLU A 336 -23.12 -28.86 22.05
C GLU A 336 -22.57 -27.56 21.42
N PRO A 337 -22.35 -26.47 22.20
CA PRO A 337 -21.81 -25.22 21.69
C PRO A 337 -20.42 -25.39 21.14
N ILE A 338 -20.17 -24.77 20.00
CA ILE A 338 -18.84 -24.74 19.33
C ILE A 338 -18.56 -23.35 18.78
N VAL A 339 -17.27 -23.08 18.57
CA VAL A 339 -16.80 -21.99 17.70
C VAL A 339 -16.24 -22.62 16.44
N HIS A 340 -16.71 -22.21 15.29
CA HIS A 340 -16.26 -22.76 14.02
C HIS A 340 -16.16 -21.70 12.96
N SER A 341 -15.29 -21.95 11.97
CA SER A 341 -15.09 -21.08 10.84
C SER A 341 -16.26 -21.13 9.87
N VAL A 342 -16.87 -19.99 9.59
CA VAL A 342 -18.05 -19.85 8.72
C VAL A 342 -17.76 -18.85 7.62
N GLY A 343 -18.15 -19.18 6.39
CA GLY A 343 -18.00 -18.29 5.23
C GLY A 343 -19.04 -17.16 5.26
N HIS A 344 -18.54 -15.92 5.09
CA HIS A 344 -19.36 -14.72 4.99
C HIS A 344 -19.10 -14.02 3.66
N SER A 345 -20.14 -13.44 3.05
CA SER A 345 -19.99 -12.61 1.85
C SER A 345 -19.17 -11.37 2.18
N GLU A 346 -18.07 -11.15 1.47
CA GLU A 346 -17.25 -9.94 1.61
C GLU A 346 -18.08 -8.66 1.36
N ARG A 347 -19.10 -8.74 0.52
CA ARG A 347 -19.92 -7.60 0.07
C ARG A 347 -21.07 -7.25 0.99
N SER A 348 -21.79 -8.26 1.46
CA SER A 348 -23.01 -8.06 2.27
C SER A 348 -22.80 -8.33 3.76
N GLY A 349 -21.71 -9.02 4.12
CA GLY A 349 -21.39 -9.44 5.48
C GLY A 349 -22.27 -10.57 6.00
N VAL A 350 -23.18 -11.12 5.18
CA VAL A 350 -24.07 -12.23 5.62
C VAL A 350 -23.39 -13.57 5.43
N GLN A 351 -23.78 -14.55 6.23
CA GLN A 351 -23.35 -15.93 6.10
C GLN A 351 -23.76 -16.48 4.72
N VAL A 352 -22.79 -17.01 3.99
CA VAL A 352 -22.96 -17.60 2.66
C VAL A 352 -23.71 -18.93 2.75
N GLU A 353 -24.56 -19.21 1.77
CA GLU A 353 -25.22 -20.49 1.61
C GLU A 353 -24.61 -21.31 0.50
N PRO A 354 -23.97 -22.46 0.78
CA PRO A 354 -23.67 -23.46 -0.25
C PRO A 354 -25.00 -23.95 -0.84
N ARG A 355 -25.16 -23.77 -2.14
CA ARG A 355 -26.44 -24.02 -2.80
C ARG A 355 -26.26 -24.59 -4.19
N LEU A 356 -27.08 -25.56 -4.55
CA LEU A 356 -27.16 -26.08 -5.90
C LEU A 356 -27.75 -25.06 -6.86
N SER A 357 -27.01 -24.72 -7.91
CA SER A 357 -27.45 -23.75 -8.93
C SER A 357 -26.84 -24.04 -10.28
N THR A 358 -27.60 -23.77 -11.35
CA THR A 358 -27.09 -23.83 -12.72
C THR A 358 -26.40 -22.51 -13.04
N GLN A 359 -25.11 -22.55 -13.31
CA GLN A 359 -24.26 -21.39 -13.53
C GLN A 359 -23.38 -21.57 -14.77
N TRP A 360 -22.74 -20.47 -15.21
CA TRP A 360 -21.70 -20.51 -16.22
C TRP A 360 -20.34 -20.57 -15.55
N PHE A 361 -19.46 -21.42 -16.09
CA PHE A 361 -18.13 -21.68 -15.55
C PHE A 361 -17.07 -21.54 -16.62
N VAL A 362 -15.84 -21.15 -16.18
CA VAL A 362 -14.61 -21.29 -16.96
C VAL A 362 -13.80 -22.44 -16.42
N LYS A 363 -13.39 -23.37 -17.29
CA LYS A 363 -12.43 -24.44 -16.97
C LYS A 363 -11.04 -23.81 -16.77
N MET A 364 -10.60 -23.73 -15.53
CA MET A 364 -9.39 -22.98 -15.19
C MET A 364 -8.11 -23.74 -15.45
N LYS A 365 -8.09 -25.07 -15.31
CA LYS A 365 -6.86 -25.86 -15.39
C LYS A 365 -6.04 -25.63 -16.66
N PRO A 366 -6.61 -25.65 -17.89
CA PRO A 366 -5.83 -25.41 -19.11
C PRO A 366 -5.27 -23.99 -19.21
N LEU A 367 -5.95 -23.01 -18.61
CA LEU A 367 -5.51 -21.61 -18.58
C LEU A 367 -4.41 -21.40 -17.54
N ALA A 368 -4.54 -22.01 -16.37
CA ALA A 368 -3.54 -21.99 -15.30
C ALA A 368 -2.22 -22.66 -15.74
N ASP A 369 -2.29 -23.78 -16.46
CA ASP A 369 -1.10 -24.47 -16.98
C ASP A 369 -0.28 -23.56 -17.89
N LYS A 370 -0.94 -22.73 -18.73
CA LYS A 370 -0.26 -21.73 -19.57
C LYS A 370 0.49 -20.68 -18.73
N VAL A 371 -0.10 -20.23 -17.61
CA VAL A 371 0.56 -19.28 -16.70
C VAL A 371 1.81 -19.92 -16.09
N LEU A 372 1.68 -21.13 -15.56
CA LEU A 372 2.79 -21.86 -14.93
C LEU A 372 3.93 -22.17 -15.93
N GLU A 373 3.60 -22.43 -17.18
CA GLU A 373 4.60 -22.61 -18.25
C GLU A 373 5.29 -21.28 -18.60
N ASN A 374 4.49 -20.20 -18.76
CA ASN A 374 5.03 -18.88 -19.07
C ASN A 374 6.01 -18.38 -18.01
N GLN A 375 5.73 -18.59 -16.71
CA GLN A 375 6.59 -18.14 -15.62
C GLN A 375 7.95 -18.86 -15.58
N LYS A 376 8.10 -20.01 -16.27
CA LYS A 376 9.37 -20.73 -16.43
C LYS A 376 10.19 -20.27 -17.64
N GLY A 377 9.59 -19.48 -18.54
CA GLY A 377 10.18 -19.06 -19.82
C GLY A 377 10.69 -17.63 -19.84
N GLU A 378 11.20 -17.19 -20.99
CA GLU A 378 11.64 -15.80 -21.22
C GLU A 378 10.48 -14.79 -21.19
N GLY A 379 9.26 -15.25 -21.48
CA GLY A 379 8.03 -14.44 -21.43
C GLY A 379 7.47 -14.22 -20.02
N ARG A 380 8.20 -14.61 -18.96
CA ARG A 380 7.72 -14.48 -17.56
C ARG A 380 7.34 -13.05 -17.23
N VAL A 381 6.37 -12.89 -16.35
CA VAL A 381 6.03 -11.63 -15.69
C VAL A 381 6.90 -11.48 -14.45
N ASN A 382 7.61 -10.35 -14.30
CA ASN A 382 8.44 -10.11 -13.13
C ASN A 382 7.60 -9.54 -11.98
N PHE A 383 7.74 -10.12 -10.79
CA PHE A 383 7.09 -9.63 -9.58
C PHE A 383 8.06 -8.82 -8.72
N VAL A 384 7.62 -7.66 -8.26
CA VAL A 384 8.38 -6.82 -7.33
C VAL A 384 7.55 -6.62 -6.06
N PRO A 385 7.94 -7.23 -4.92
CA PRO A 385 9.09 -8.12 -4.74
C PRO A 385 8.85 -9.56 -5.22
N ASP A 386 9.93 -10.24 -5.60
CA ASP A 386 9.93 -11.60 -6.20
C ASP A 386 9.12 -12.66 -5.42
N ARG A 387 9.06 -12.56 -4.09
CA ARG A 387 8.35 -13.54 -3.24
C ARG A 387 6.89 -13.79 -3.63
N PHE A 388 6.25 -12.83 -4.30
CA PHE A 388 4.86 -12.94 -4.72
C PHE A 388 4.66 -13.78 -5.99
N GLU A 389 5.72 -14.06 -6.74
CA GLU A 389 5.66 -15.03 -7.85
C GLU A 389 5.23 -16.41 -7.37
N GLY A 390 5.87 -16.91 -6.29
CA GLY A 390 5.47 -18.19 -5.67
C GLY A 390 4.04 -18.18 -5.10
N THR A 391 3.48 -16.98 -4.83
CA THR A 391 2.07 -16.86 -4.43
C THR A 391 1.14 -17.09 -5.63
N LEU A 392 1.46 -16.50 -6.79
CA LEU A 392 0.75 -16.75 -8.04
C LEU A 392 0.81 -18.23 -8.43
N GLU A 393 2.00 -18.84 -8.40
CA GLU A 393 2.19 -20.24 -8.79
C GLU A 393 1.34 -21.19 -7.96
N ARG A 394 1.42 -21.09 -6.62
CA ARG A 394 0.58 -21.92 -5.71
C ARG A 394 -0.90 -21.76 -5.95
N TRP A 395 -1.34 -20.56 -6.30
CA TRP A 395 -2.73 -20.31 -6.66
C TRP A 395 -3.12 -21.01 -7.96
N MET A 396 -2.29 -20.90 -9.00
CA MET A 396 -2.54 -21.55 -10.30
C MET A 396 -2.51 -23.08 -10.22
N GLU A 397 -1.67 -23.65 -9.37
CA GLU A 397 -1.61 -25.09 -9.14
C GLU A 397 -2.89 -25.66 -8.51
N ASN A 398 -3.58 -24.88 -7.71
CA ASN A 398 -4.75 -25.28 -6.92
C ASN A 398 -6.06 -24.60 -7.35
N VAL A 399 -6.08 -23.96 -8.52
CA VAL A 399 -7.25 -23.23 -8.97
C VAL A 399 -8.42 -24.17 -9.34
N HIS A 400 -9.62 -23.81 -8.91
CA HIS A 400 -10.88 -24.48 -9.29
C HIS A 400 -11.55 -23.73 -10.45
N ASP A 401 -12.54 -24.39 -11.07
CA ASP A 401 -13.34 -23.78 -12.13
C ASP A 401 -14.05 -22.54 -11.62
N TRP A 402 -13.98 -21.47 -12.40
CA TRP A 402 -14.45 -20.15 -12.02
C TRP A 402 -15.90 -19.95 -12.42
N VAL A 403 -16.79 -19.72 -11.44
CA VAL A 403 -18.19 -19.27 -11.66
C VAL A 403 -18.17 -17.83 -12.18
N ILE A 404 -18.66 -17.63 -13.40
CA ILE A 404 -18.63 -16.32 -14.08
C ILE A 404 -20.00 -15.65 -14.21
N SER A 405 -21.11 -16.30 -13.91
CA SER A 405 -22.46 -15.75 -13.97
C SER A 405 -22.86 -15.09 -12.64
N ARG A 406 -23.54 -13.95 -12.72
CA ARG A 406 -24.08 -13.20 -11.59
C ARG A 406 -25.52 -12.80 -11.87
N GLN A 407 -26.41 -12.98 -10.88
CA GLN A 407 -27.83 -12.66 -10.94
C GLN A 407 -28.07 -11.17 -10.66
N LEU A 408 -27.38 -10.32 -11.44
CA LEU A 408 -27.43 -8.87 -11.35
C LEU A 408 -28.05 -8.27 -12.61
N TRP A 409 -28.39 -7.00 -12.56
CA TRP A 409 -28.83 -6.24 -13.72
C TRP A 409 -27.75 -5.32 -14.27
N TRP A 410 -26.80 -4.92 -13.45
CA TRP A 410 -25.68 -4.07 -13.81
C TRP A 410 -24.44 -4.90 -14.15
N GLY A 411 -24.00 -4.85 -15.40
CA GLY A 411 -22.83 -5.57 -15.89
C GLY A 411 -23.00 -6.02 -17.35
N HIS A 412 -22.02 -6.76 -17.84
CA HIS A 412 -22.04 -7.36 -19.18
C HIS A 412 -23.01 -8.54 -19.22
N ARG A 413 -24.12 -8.39 -19.94
CA ARG A 413 -25.04 -9.53 -20.12
C ARG A 413 -24.34 -10.67 -20.86
N ILE A 414 -24.60 -11.88 -20.41
CA ILE A 414 -24.07 -13.09 -21.02
C ILE A 414 -24.55 -13.20 -22.47
N PRO A 415 -23.66 -13.36 -23.47
CA PRO A 415 -24.03 -13.40 -24.89
C PRO A 415 -24.53 -14.79 -25.29
N ALA A 416 -25.58 -15.23 -24.62
CA ALA A 416 -26.28 -16.48 -24.88
C ALA A 416 -27.77 -16.19 -24.97
N TRP A 417 -28.46 -16.83 -25.90
CA TRP A 417 -29.89 -16.70 -26.16
C TRP A 417 -30.57 -18.05 -26.19
N TYR A 418 -31.76 -18.12 -25.70
CA TYR A 418 -32.57 -19.34 -25.63
C TYR A 418 -33.81 -19.15 -26.51
N ASN A 419 -34.01 -20.08 -27.49
CA ASN A 419 -35.18 -20.06 -28.32
C ASN A 419 -36.44 -20.35 -27.49
N LYS A 420 -37.44 -19.47 -27.56
CA LYS A 420 -38.66 -19.52 -26.76
C LYS A 420 -39.52 -20.76 -27.03
N GLN A 421 -39.38 -21.36 -28.20
CA GLN A 421 -40.21 -22.53 -28.61
C GLN A 421 -39.45 -23.84 -28.44
N THR A 422 -38.20 -23.88 -28.83
CA THR A 422 -37.40 -25.13 -28.85
C THR A 422 -36.52 -25.31 -27.64
N GLY A 423 -36.22 -24.23 -26.90
CA GLY A 423 -35.26 -24.25 -25.80
C GLY A 423 -33.80 -24.34 -26.29
N GLU A 424 -33.56 -24.32 -27.59
CA GLU A 424 -32.22 -24.33 -28.18
C GLU A 424 -31.39 -23.10 -27.70
N MET A 425 -30.12 -23.33 -27.36
CA MET A 425 -29.23 -22.27 -26.96
C MET A 425 -28.33 -21.83 -28.11
N TYR A 426 -28.27 -20.51 -28.34
CA TYR A 426 -27.34 -19.86 -29.26
C TYR A 426 -26.35 -19.02 -28.46
N VAL A 427 -25.05 -19.13 -28.74
CA VAL A 427 -23.99 -18.31 -28.16
C VAL A 427 -23.29 -17.59 -29.32
N GLY A 428 -23.21 -16.24 -29.25
CA GLY A 428 -22.63 -15.44 -30.32
C GLY A 428 -22.25 -14.04 -29.88
N GLU A 429 -21.36 -13.38 -30.62
CA GLU A 429 -20.97 -11.98 -30.36
C GLU A 429 -22.12 -11.00 -30.59
N GLU A 430 -23.00 -11.35 -31.55
CA GLU A 430 -24.21 -10.60 -31.89
C GLU A 430 -25.43 -11.45 -31.61
N ALA A 431 -26.55 -10.79 -31.39
CA ALA A 431 -27.84 -11.46 -31.22
C ALA A 431 -28.26 -12.24 -32.47
N PRO A 432 -29.09 -13.30 -32.34
CA PRO A 432 -29.72 -13.95 -33.50
C PRO A 432 -30.51 -12.97 -34.37
N ALA A 433 -30.54 -13.20 -35.67
CA ALA A 433 -31.23 -12.31 -36.65
C ALA A 433 -32.74 -12.17 -36.38
N ASP A 434 -33.35 -13.23 -35.85
CA ASP A 434 -34.77 -13.31 -35.48
C ASP A 434 -34.94 -13.16 -33.95
N ILE A 435 -34.39 -12.12 -33.41
CA ILE A 435 -34.29 -11.87 -31.93
C ILE A 435 -35.64 -11.95 -31.20
N GLU A 436 -36.76 -11.70 -31.87
CA GLU A 436 -38.08 -11.83 -31.30
C GLU A 436 -38.43 -13.23 -30.82
N ASN A 437 -37.79 -14.27 -31.38
CA ASN A 437 -37.97 -15.66 -31.02
C ASN A 437 -37.03 -16.13 -29.89
N TRP A 438 -36.15 -15.25 -29.38
CA TRP A 438 -35.11 -15.60 -28.43
C TRP A 438 -35.19 -14.73 -27.17
N ASP A 439 -34.89 -15.34 -26.03
CA ASP A 439 -34.63 -14.63 -24.79
C ASP A 439 -33.14 -14.67 -24.48
N GLN A 440 -32.55 -13.51 -24.28
CA GLN A 440 -31.15 -13.42 -23.82
C GLN A 440 -31.05 -13.85 -22.39
N ASP A 441 -29.97 -14.53 -22.02
CA ASP A 441 -29.63 -14.88 -20.64
C ASP A 441 -29.78 -13.67 -19.72
N GLN A 442 -30.41 -13.87 -18.55
CA GLN A 442 -30.73 -12.77 -17.64
C GLN A 442 -29.54 -12.37 -16.77
N ASP A 443 -28.58 -13.28 -16.66
CA ASP A 443 -27.38 -13.05 -15.84
C ASP A 443 -26.38 -12.14 -16.56
N VAL A 444 -25.52 -11.52 -15.77
CA VAL A 444 -24.35 -10.77 -16.22
C VAL A 444 -23.08 -11.52 -15.84
N LEU A 445 -21.98 -11.18 -16.49
CA LEU A 445 -20.68 -11.72 -16.17
C LEU A 445 -20.12 -11.12 -14.89
N ASP A 446 -19.31 -11.89 -14.18
CA ASP A 446 -18.50 -11.44 -13.06
C ASP A 446 -17.64 -10.23 -13.46
N THR A 447 -17.56 -9.23 -12.60
CA THR A 447 -16.73 -8.02 -12.79
C THR A 447 -15.30 -8.37 -13.21
N TRP A 448 -14.72 -9.38 -12.60
CA TRP A 448 -13.34 -9.80 -12.88
C TRP A 448 -13.15 -10.39 -14.29
N PHE A 449 -14.23 -10.81 -14.96
CA PHE A 449 -14.19 -11.31 -16.33
C PHE A 449 -13.82 -10.18 -17.32
N SER A 450 -14.43 -9.02 -17.18
CA SER A 450 -14.10 -7.85 -18.01
C SER A 450 -12.81 -7.16 -17.55
N SER A 451 -12.59 -7.05 -16.23
CA SER A 451 -11.39 -6.43 -15.66
C SER A 451 -10.12 -7.18 -16.02
N ALA A 452 -10.20 -8.50 -16.25
CA ALA A 452 -9.06 -9.32 -16.69
C ALA A 452 -8.56 -8.96 -18.10
N LEU A 453 -9.37 -8.33 -18.92
CA LEU A 453 -9.01 -7.93 -20.28
C LEU A 453 -8.36 -6.54 -20.33
N TRP A 454 -8.29 -5.84 -19.20
CA TRP A 454 -7.91 -4.44 -19.09
C TRP A 454 -6.60 -4.08 -19.79
N PRO A 455 -5.48 -4.84 -19.66
CA PRO A 455 -4.21 -4.48 -20.25
C PRO A 455 -4.20 -4.37 -21.77
N PHE A 456 -5.06 -5.12 -22.47
CA PHE A 456 -5.08 -5.18 -23.92
C PHE A 456 -6.37 -4.63 -24.52
N SER A 457 -7.51 -4.80 -23.88
CA SER A 457 -8.79 -4.27 -24.38
C SER A 457 -8.85 -2.75 -24.34
N THR A 458 -8.19 -2.11 -23.35
CA THR A 458 -8.09 -0.65 -23.24
C THR A 458 -7.31 -0.03 -24.40
N LEU A 459 -6.37 -0.79 -24.96
CA LEU A 459 -5.52 -0.36 -26.07
C LEU A 459 -6.13 -0.67 -27.45
N GLY A 460 -7.36 -1.23 -27.49
CA GLY A 460 -8.15 -1.39 -28.71
C GLY A 460 -8.41 -2.83 -29.14
N TRP A 461 -7.77 -3.85 -28.51
CA TRP A 461 -8.12 -5.25 -28.78
C TRP A 461 -9.63 -5.48 -28.60
N PRO A 462 -10.33 -6.25 -29.46
CA PRO A 462 -9.83 -7.22 -30.43
C PRO A 462 -9.50 -6.66 -31.84
N ASP A 463 -9.38 -5.35 -32.01
CA ASP A 463 -8.81 -4.79 -33.21
C ASP A 463 -7.28 -4.86 -33.16
N GLU A 464 -6.72 -5.89 -33.76
CA GLU A 464 -5.27 -6.10 -33.80
C GLU A 464 -4.51 -5.04 -34.61
N ASP A 465 -5.24 -4.25 -35.42
CA ASP A 465 -4.69 -3.12 -36.17
C ASP A 465 -4.69 -1.81 -35.37
N SER A 466 -5.24 -1.79 -34.18
CA SER A 466 -5.19 -0.64 -33.28
C SER A 466 -3.77 -0.12 -33.09
N ALA A 467 -3.57 1.17 -33.35
CA ALA A 467 -2.26 1.81 -33.23
C ALA A 467 -1.74 1.79 -31.79
N ASP A 468 -2.63 1.97 -30.80
CA ASP A 468 -2.25 1.95 -29.39
C ASP A 468 -1.92 0.52 -28.93
N PHE A 469 -2.67 -0.50 -29.40
CA PHE A 469 -2.35 -1.90 -29.10
C PHE A 469 -0.97 -2.30 -29.66
N LYS A 470 -0.70 -2.00 -30.91
CA LYS A 470 0.61 -2.28 -31.54
C LYS A 470 1.78 -1.54 -30.89
N ARG A 471 1.53 -0.36 -30.31
CA ARG A 471 2.58 0.51 -29.78
C ARG A 471 2.87 0.25 -28.30
N TYR A 472 1.84 0.02 -27.48
CA TYR A 472 1.92 0.04 -26.02
C TYR A 472 1.63 -1.29 -25.33
N PHE A 473 1.28 -2.33 -26.08
CA PHE A 473 1.10 -3.68 -25.53
C PHE A 473 2.29 -4.58 -25.87
N PRO A 474 2.80 -5.42 -24.94
CA PRO A 474 2.49 -5.46 -23.51
C PRO A 474 2.80 -4.16 -22.77
N THR A 475 2.06 -3.85 -21.69
CA THR A 475 2.38 -2.67 -20.88
C THR A 475 3.64 -2.92 -20.05
N ASN A 476 4.36 -1.84 -19.65
CA ASN A 476 5.66 -2.01 -19.00
C ASN A 476 5.54 -2.32 -17.51
N ALA A 477 4.52 -1.78 -16.84
CA ALA A 477 4.28 -2.06 -15.44
C ALA A 477 2.80 -2.09 -15.12
N LEU A 478 2.44 -3.01 -14.23
CA LEU A 478 1.22 -2.99 -13.46
C LEU A 478 1.60 -2.65 -12.02
N VAL A 479 0.95 -1.66 -11.42
CA VAL A 479 1.08 -1.37 -9.99
C VAL A 479 -0.24 -1.71 -9.31
N THR A 480 -0.21 -2.44 -8.21
CA THR A 480 -1.43 -2.81 -7.49
C THR A 480 -1.12 -3.31 -6.07
N GLY A 481 -2.13 -3.41 -5.22
CA GLY A 481 -2.02 -4.06 -3.91
C GLY A 481 -1.77 -5.57 -4.02
N TYR A 482 -0.99 -6.13 -3.11
CA TYR A 482 -0.72 -7.57 -3.08
C TYR A 482 -1.98 -8.42 -2.82
N ASP A 483 -3.02 -7.83 -2.25
CA ASP A 483 -4.26 -8.51 -1.86
C ASP A 483 -5.16 -8.90 -3.05
N ILE A 484 -4.92 -8.35 -4.25
CA ILE A 484 -5.68 -8.68 -5.45
C ILE A 484 -4.90 -9.48 -6.50
N ILE A 485 -3.81 -10.15 -6.11
CA ILE A 485 -3.07 -11.06 -7.01
C ILE A 485 -4.01 -12.14 -7.57
N PHE A 486 -4.80 -12.76 -6.71
CA PHE A 486 -5.72 -13.83 -7.11
C PHE A 486 -6.91 -13.35 -7.91
N PHE A 487 -7.46 -12.19 -7.54
CA PHE A 487 -8.65 -11.63 -8.16
C PHE A 487 -8.38 -11.07 -9.55
N TRP A 488 -7.25 -10.37 -9.71
CA TRP A 488 -7.01 -9.56 -10.89
C TRP A 488 -5.72 -9.90 -11.64
N VAL A 489 -4.58 -9.91 -10.97
CA VAL A 489 -3.28 -10.13 -11.63
C VAL A 489 -3.26 -11.48 -12.35
N SER A 490 -3.62 -12.57 -11.66
CA SER A 490 -3.65 -13.91 -12.24
C SER A 490 -4.57 -14.00 -13.46
N ARG A 491 -5.76 -13.34 -13.36
CA ARG A 491 -6.74 -13.35 -14.44
C ARG A 491 -6.28 -12.55 -15.66
N MET A 492 -5.62 -11.41 -15.47
CA MET A 492 -5.01 -10.68 -16.58
C MET A 492 -3.95 -11.51 -17.29
N ILE A 493 -3.10 -12.23 -16.53
CA ILE A 493 -2.04 -13.04 -17.11
C ILE A 493 -2.63 -14.19 -17.97
N PHE A 494 -3.55 -15.00 -17.45
CA PHE A 494 -4.06 -16.12 -18.25
C PHE A 494 -4.91 -15.66 -19.44
N GLN A 495 -5.69 -14.59 -19.30
CA GLN A 495 -6.48 -14.03 -20.41
C GLN A 495 -5.57 -13.49 -21.52
N SER A 496 -4.54 -12.73 -21.15
CA SER A 496 -3.59 -12.19 -22.11
C SER A 496 -2.85 -13.30 -22.86
N LEU A 497 -2.27 -14.27 -22.15
CA LEU A 497 -1.59 -15.40 -22.74
C LEU A 497 -2.50 -16.22 -23.67
N HIS A 498 -3.78 -16.35 -23.32
CA HIS A 498 -4.71 -17.12 -24.13
C HIS A 498 -5.13 -16.40 -25.42
N PHE A 499 -5.38 -15.09 -25.36
CA PHE A 499 -5.96 -14.32 -26.46
C PHE A 499 -4.95 -13.58 -27.33
N THR A 500 -3.80 -13.21 -26.77
CA THR A 500 -2.76 -12.48 -27.51
C THR A 500 -1.48 -13.28 -27.71
N GLY A 501 -1.29 -14.37 -26.95
CA GLY A 501 -0.02 -15.13 -26.92
C GLY A 501 1.11 -14.45 -26.18
N GLU A 502 0.87 -13.27 -25.60
CA GLU A 502 1.86 -12.44 -24.93
C GLU A 502 1.47 -12.21 -23.44
N ARG A 503 2.48 -11.94 -22.59
CA ARG A 503 2.22 -11.47 -21.23
C ARG A 503 1.51 -10.12 -21.24
N PRO A 504 0.66 -9.78 -20.24
CA PRO A 504 -0.07 -8.51 -20.27
C PRO A 504 0.81 -7.30 -19.92
N PHE A 505 1.84 -7.51 -19.14
CA PHE A 505 2.78 -6.50 -18.63
C PHE A 505 4.14 -7.15 -18.31
N ASP A 506 5.20 -6.33 -18.38
CA ASP A 506 6.56 -6.78 -18.07
C ASP A 506 6.75 -7.01 -16.56
N ASN A 507 6.28 -6.06 -15.75
CA ASN A 507 6.50 -6.04 -14.31
C ASN A 507 5.18 -5.87 -13.55
N VAL A 508 5.06 -6.57 -12.42
CA VAL A 508 4.01 -6.35 -11.41
C VAL A 508 4.66 -5.78 -10.16
N VAL A 509 4.43 -4.51 -9.91
CA VAL A 509 4.94 -3.79 -8.74
C VAL A 509 3.86 -3.79 -7.68
N LEU A 510 4.10 -4.52 -6.60
CA LEU A 510 3.13 -4.69 -5.53
C LEU A 510 3.42 -3.75 -4.37
N HIS A 511 2.40 -3.02 -3.96
CA HIS A 511 2.44 -2.24 -2.72
C HIS A 511 1.66 -2.93 -1.60
N GLY A 512 1.93 -2.51 -0.36
CA GLY A 512 1.20 -2.99 0.81
C GLY A 512 -0.09 -2.21 1.06
N LEU A 513 -0.68 -2.42 2.23
CA LEU A 513 -1.87 -1.71 2.69
C LEU A 513 -1.48 -0.53 3.60
N ILE A 514 -2.26 0.54 3.53
CA ILE A 514 -2.12 1.65 4.48
C ILE A 514 -3.00 1.34 5.70
N ARG A 515 -2.36 1.36 6.87
CA ARG A 515 -2.98 1.11 8.17
C ARG A 515 -3.07 2.40 8.98
N ASP A 516 -3.95 2.42 9.96
CA ASP A 516 -4.02 3.53 10.93
C ASP A 516 -2.76 3.57 11.84
N GLU A 517 -2.64 4.58 12.69
CA GLU A 517 -1.49 4.73 13.61
C GLU A 517 -1.30 3.53 14.54
N GLN A 518 -2.38 2.80 14.88
CA GLN A 518 -2.36 1.60 15.70
C GLN A 518 -2.04 0.33 14.90
N GLY A 519 -1.88 0.44 13.58
CA GLY A 519 -1.58 -0.69 12.69
C GLY A 519 -2.81 -1.50 12.27
N ARG A 520 -4.04 -1.02 12.51
CA ARG A 520 -5.27 -1.69 12.08
C ARG A 520 -5.61 -1.35 10.64
N LYS A 521 -6.23 -2.29 9.92
CA LYS A 521 -6.76 -2.03 8.58
C LYS A 521 -7.81 -0.91 8.66
N MET A 522 -7.70 0.08 7.76
CA MET A 522 -8.71 1.13 7.65
C MET A 522 -9.99 0.58 7.06
N SER A 523 -11.12 0.86 7.69
CA SER A 523 -12.43 0.47 7.18
C SER A 523 -13.51 1.47 7.57
N LYS A 524 -14.60 1.50 6.80
CA LYS A 524 -15.76 2.36 7.10
C LYS A 524 -16.44 1.96 8.40
N SER A 525 -16.46 0.68 8.72
CA SER A 525 -17.07 0.15 9.94
C SER A 525 -16.32 0.55 11.21
N LEU A 526 -14.99 0.70 11.14
CA LEU A 526 -14.17 1.17 12.27
C LEU A 526 -14.09 2.70 12.36
N GLY A 527 -14.56 3.43 11.35
CA GLY A 527 -14.49 4.89 11.32
C GLY A 527 -13.08 5.47 11.34
N ASN A 528 -12.07 4.66 11.02
CA ASN A 528 -10.65 5.03 11.02
C ASN A 528 -10.09 5.35 9.62
N GLY A 529 -10.96 5.44 8.61
CA GLY A 529 -10.60 5.81 7.25
C GLY A 529 -10.21 7.28 7.16
N ILE A 530 -9.15 7.58 6.41
CA ILE A 530 -8.67 8.93 6.15
C ILE A 530 -8.94 9.26 4.68
N ASP A 531 -9.63 10.39 4.45
CA ASP A 531 -9.85 10.90 3.10
C ASP A 531 -8.55 11.57 2.61
N PRO A 532 -7.96 11.11 1.48
CA PRO A 532 -6.77 11.74 0.93
C PRO A 532 -6.98 13.21 0.56
N MET A 533 -8.22 13.63 0.27
CA MET A 533 -8.53 15.03 -0.04
C MET A 533 -8.39 15.95 1.16
N ASP A 534 -8.78 15.50 2.35
CA ASP A 534 -8.58 16.25 3.60
C ASP A 534 -7.08 16.44 3.88
N VAL A 535 -6.27 15.44 3.57
CA VAL A 535 -4.81 15.51 3.72
C VAL A 535 -4.21 16.51 2.72
N ILE A 536 -4.65 16.46 1.44
CA ILE A 536 -4.19 17.39 0.40
C ILE A 536 -4.61 18.82 0.74
N ASP A 537 -5.84 19.04 1.17
CA ASP A 537 -6.34 20.37 1.53
C ASP A 537 -5.53 20.99 2.68
N LYS A 538 -4.93 20.17 3.56
CA LYS A 538 -4.09 20.64 4.68
C LYS A 538 -2.61 20.78 4.32
N TYR A 539 -2.04 19.80 3.64
CA TYR A 539 -0.60 19.64 3.44
C TYR A 539 -0.14 19.84 1.99
N GLY A 540 -1.07 19.76 1.03
CA GLY A 540 -0.77 19.72 -0.40
C GLY A 540 -0.56 18.31 -0.95
N ALA A 541 -0.73 18.19 -2.27
CA ALA A 541 -0.57 16.93 -3.00
C ALA A 541 0.87 16.41 -2.92
N ASP A 542 1.86 17.27 -3.08
CA ASP A 542 3.28 16.89 -3.06
C ASP A 542 3.69 16.30 -1.71
N ALA A 543 3.18 16.83 -0.59
CA ALA A 543 3.46 16.28 0.73
C ALA A 543 2.85 14.89 0.92
N LEU A 544 1.63 14.66 0.42
CA LEU A 544 1.02 13.34 0.45
C LEU A 544 1.79 12.36 -0.43
N ARG A 545 2.14 12.73 -1.65
CA ARG A 545 2.93 11.89 -2.58
C ARG A 545 4.29 11.52 -1.98
N TRP A 546 4.97 12.49 -1.38
CA TRP A 546 6.23 12.24 -0.68
C TRP A 546 6.07 11.26 0.48
N PHE A 547 5.07 11.45 1.32
CA PHE A 547 4.77 10.53 2.43
C PHE A 547 4.50 9.10 1.94
N LEU A 548 3.75 8.95 0.84
CA LEU A 548 3.36 7.64 0.29
C LEU A 548 4.55 6.88 -0.33
N LEU A 549 5.58 7.58 -0.77
CA LEU A 549 6.72 6.99 -1.46
C LEU A 549 7.96 6.90 -0.58
N ASN A 550 8.31 7.96 0.15
CA ASN A 550 9.55 8.01 0.92
C ASN A 550 9.54 7.03 2.10
N GLY A 551 10.53 6.15 2.16
CA GLY A 551 10.70 5.17 3.24
C GLY A 551 9.72 4.00 3.20
N THR A 552 8.98 3.82 2.12
CA THR A 552 8.16 2.62 1.88
C THR A 552 8.96 1.53 1.17
N ALA A 553 8.55 0.28 1.31
CA ALA A 553 9.17 -0.83 0.60
C ALA A 553 8.12 -1.62 -0.18
N PRO A 554 8.44 -2.16 -1.37
CA PRO A 554 7.51 -2.95 -2.16
C PRO A 554 6.92 -4.12 -1.36
N GLY A 555 5.60 -4.29 -1.45
CA GLY A 555 4.86 -5.37 -0.81
C GLY A 555 4.78 -5.31 0.72
N GLN A 556 5.13 -4.17 1.35
CA GLN A 556 5.03 -3.98 2.80
C GLN A 556 3.95 -2.94 3.15
N ASP A 557 3.22 -3.23 4.24
CA ASP A 557 2.24 -2.31 4.78
C ASP A 557 2.92 -1.06 5.38
N THR A 558 2.27 0.08 5.29
CA THR A 558 2.71 1.32 5.92
C THR A 558 1.65 1.86 6.88
N ARG A 559 2.08 2.65 7.87
CA ARG A 559 1.18 3.31 8.82
C ARG A 559 1.07 4.79 8.49
N PHE A 560 -0.15 5.26 8.34
CA PHE A 560 -0.40 6.70 8.24
C PHE A 560 -0.12 7.37 9.58
N SER A 561 0.51 8.54 9.53
CA SER A 561 0.77 9.38 10.71
C SER A 561 0.82 10.85 10.31
N TYR A 562 0.11 11.69 11.04
CA TYR A 562 0.17 13.14 10.86
C TYR A 562 1.56 13.71 11.16
N THR A 563 2.30 13.14 12.11
CA THR A 563 3.70 13.52 12.38
C THR A 563 4.60 13.33 11.14
N LYS A 564 4.39 12.24 10.39
CA LYS A 564 5.12 12.02 9.13
C LYS A 564 4.67 13.00 8.04
N MET A 565 3.39 13.39 8.03
CA MET A 565 2.90 14.43 7.12
C MET A 565 3.51 15.81 7.44
N ASP A 566 3.62 16.15 8.72
CA ASP A 566 4.32 17.37 9.16
C ASP A 566 5.79 17.36 8.70
N ALA A 567 6.46 16.22 8.82
CA ALA A 567 7.84 16.05 8.34
C ALA A 567 7.96 16.22 6.82
N ALA A 568 7.02 15.65 6.06
CA ALA A 568 6.96 15.82 4.60
C ALA A 568 6.76 17.28 4.20
N TRP A 569 5.83 17.98 4.85
CA TRP A 569 5.60 19.40 4.61
C TRP A 569 6.83 20.25 4.98
N ASN A 570 7.48 19.96 6.11
CA ASN A 570 8.71 20.64 6.53
C ASN A 570 9.84 20.46 5.52
N PHE A 571 9.97 19.28 4.92
CA PHE A 571 10.95 19.03 3.87
C PHE A 571 10.69 19.91 2.64
N ILE A 572 9.44 19.96 2.17
CA ILE A 572 9.07 20.82 1.05
C ILE A 572 9.33 22.30 1.39
N ASN A 573 8.98 22.76 2.60
CA ASN A 573 9.23 24.13 3.02
C ASN A 573 10.74 24.45 3.13
N LYS A 574 11.57 23.47 3.49
CA LYS A 574 13.05 23.58 3.48
C LYS A 574 13.56 23.76 2.05
N LEU A 575 13.10 22.90 1.11
CA LEU A 575 13.43 23.01 -0.30
C LEU A 575 12.97 24.36 -0.88
N TRP A 576 11.77 24.80 -0.54
CA TRP A 576 11.23 26.11 -0.95
C TRP A 576 12.12 27.27 -0.50
N ASN A 577 12.52 27.28 0.76
CA ASN A 577 13.38 28.34 1.30
C ASN A 577 14.80 28.29 0.71
N ALA A 578 15.36 27.12 0.50
CA ALA A 578 16.65 26.94 -0.18
C ALA A 578 16.59 27.47 -1.63
N SER A 579 15.56 27.10 -2.37
CA SER A 579 15.33 27.59 -3.74
C SER A 579 15.14 29.10 -3.77
N ARG A 580 14.34 29.65 -2.85
CA ARG A 580 14.15 31.09 -2.71
C ARG A 580 15.46 31.81 -2.43
N PHE A 581 16.30 31.26 -1.54
CA PHE A 581 17.62 31.82 -1.27
C PHE A 581 18.50 31.85 -2.55
N VAL A 582 18.57 30.75 -3.29
CA VAL A 582 19.34 30.71 -4.54
C VAL A 582 18.82 31.75 -5.53
N ILE A 583 17.51 31.75 -5.81
CA ILE A 583 16.89 32.67 -6.80
C ILE A 583 17.11 34.15 -6.43
N MET A 584 17.03 34.51 -5.15
CA MET A 584 17.25 35.88 -4.68
C MET A 584 18.71 36.36 -4.83
N ASN A 585 19.65 35.43 -4.89
CA ASN A 585 21.07 35.70 -5.05
C ASN A 585 21.54 35.65 -6.51
N LEU A 586 20.66 35.37 -7.48
CA LEU A 586 20.99 35.38 -8.90
C LEU A 586 21.00 36.82 -9.45
N PRO A 587 21.86 37.14 -10.44
CA PRO A 587 21.80 38.41 -11.15
C PRO A 587 20.51 38.52 -11.99
N GLU A 588 20.07 39.73 -12.30
CA GLU A 588 18.86 39.98 -13.10
C GLU A 588 18.89 39.34 -14.49
N ASP A 589 20.09 39.26 -15.08
CA ASP A 589 20.37 38.66 -16.39
C ASP A 589 20.83 37.20 -16.32
N ALA A 590 20.57 36.50 -15.21
CA ALA A 590 20.92 35.10 -15.03
C ALA A 590 20.39 34.22 -16.18
N LYS A 591 21.25 33.34 -16.69
CA LYS A 591 20.92 32.40 -17.78
C LYS A 591 20.46 31.07 -17.23
N PRO A 592 19.75 30.27 -18.06
CA PRO A 592 19.45 28.88 -17.72
C PRO A 592 20.69 28.12 -17.30
N ALA A 593 20.49 27.13 -16.41
CA ALA A 593 21.56 26.35 -15.84
C ALA A 593 22.41 25.68 -16.92
N GLN A 594 23.73 25.84 -16.83
CA GLN A 594 24.70 25.20 -17.71
C GLN A 594 25.65 24.34 -16.90
N LYS A 595 26.08 23.21 -17.48
CA LYS A 595 27.05 22.33 -16.82
C LYS A 595 28.35 23.10 -16.52
N PRO A 596 28.80 23.11 -15.26
CA PRO A 596 29.97 23.89 -14.87
C PRO A 596 31.29 23.26 -15.30
N ASP A 597 32.31 24.07 -15.37
CA ASP A 597 33.70 23.68 -15.66
C ASP A 597 34.38 23.19 -14.37
N THR A 598 34.63 21.90 -14.26
CA THR A 598 35.22 21.26 -13.07
C THR A 598 36.63 21.72 -12.74
N SER A 599 37.37 22.28 -13.73
CA SER A 599 38.73 22.79 -13.53
C SER A 599 38.81 24.01 -12.61
N LYS A 600 37.66 24.64 -12.37
CA LYS A 600 37.52 25.81 -11.49
C LYS A 600 36.95 25.51 -10.13
N PHE A 601 36.68 24.24 -9.81
CA PHE A 601 36.10 23.84 -8.55
C PHE A 601 37.05 24.04 -7.35
N ASP A 602 36.56 24.62 -6.30
CA ASP A 602 37.20 24.51 -4.97
C ASP A 602 36.77 23.19 -4.31
N LEU A 603 37.23 22.92 -3.10
CA LEU A 603 36.91 21.66 -2.40
C LEU A 603 35.41 21.49 -2.20
N ALA A 604 34.68 22.54 -1.81
CA ALA A 604 33.26 22.46 -1.57
C ALA A 604 32.47 22.24 -2.86
N ASP A 605 32.94 22.83 -4.00
CA ASP A 605 32.33 22.58 -5.31
C ASP A 605 32.56 21.11 -5.71
N ALA A 606 33.81 20.65 -5.65
CA ALA A 606 34.13 19.26 -6.01
C ALA A 606 33.35 18.24 -5.18
N TRP A 607 33.22 18.48 -3.89
CA TRP A 607 32.44 17.64 -2.98
C TRP A 607 30.96 17.61 -3.33
N ILE A 608 30.28 18.76 -3.45
CA ILE A 608 28.83 18.79 -3.67
C ILE A 608 28.43 18.18 -5.02
N PHE A 609 29.28 18.38 -6.04
CA PHE A 609 29.04 17.78 -7.35
C PHE A 609 29.27 16.27 -7.36
N ASP A 610 30.23 15.75 -6.62
CA ASP A 610 30.40 14.30 -6.39
C ASP A 610 29.18 13.71 -5.67
N ARG A 611 28.74 14.35 -4.57
CA ARG A 611 27.54 13.95 -3.82
C ARG A 611 26.28 13.94 -4.69
N LEU A 612 26.07 14.99 -5.48
CA LEU A 612 24.95 15.05 -6.42
C LEU A 612 25.04 13.93 -7.48
N ASN A 613 26.23 13.71 -8.02
CA ASN A 613 26.47 12.68 -9.03
C ASN A 613 26.20 11.28 -8.50
N HIS A 614 26.64 11.00 -7.27
CA HIS A 614 26.29 9.76 -6.56
C HIS A 614 24.77 9.62 -6.38
N THR A 615 24.11 10.67 -5.87
CA THR A 615 22.65 10.68 -5.66
C THR A 615 21.89 10.45 -6.97
N VAL A 616 22.32 11.04 -8.07
CA VAL A 616 21.72 10.83 -9.40
C VAL A 616 21.89 9.38 -9.86
N LYS A 617 23.10 8.80 -9.73
CA LYS A 617 23.35 7.39 -10.09
C LYS A 617 22.44 6.46 -9.30
N GLU A 618 22.40 6.65 -7.98
CA GLU A 618 21.67 5.78 -7.08
C GLU A 618 20.15 5.93 -7.23
N THR A 619 19.64 7.14 -7.38
CA THR A 619 18.21 7.38 -7.64
C THR A 619 17.76 6.74 -8.95
N ASN A 620 18.53 6.88 -10.05
CA ASN A 620 18.22 6.24 -11.32
C ASN A 620 18.15 4.71 -11.18
N ARG A 621 19.16 4.09 -10.54
CA ARG A 621 19.19 2.64 -10.28
C ARG A 621 17.97 2.19 -9.47
N LEU A 622 17.67 2.90 -8.36
CA LEU A 622 16.58 2.57 -7.46
C LEU A 622 15.21 2.74 -8.12
N PHE A 623 15.02 3.74 -8.99
CA PHE A 623 13.78 3.89 -9.74
C PHE A 623 13.60 2.77 -10.79
N ASP A 624 14.66 2.37 -11.46
CA ASP A 624 14.62 1.26 -12.42
C ASP A 624 14.37 -0.10 -11.71
N GLU A 625 14.76 -0.22 -10.43
CA GLU A 625 14.48 -1.38 -9.57
C GLU A 625 13.17 -1.24 -8.75
N PHE A 626 12.38 -0.21 -8.98
CA PHE A 626 11.13 0.08 -8.28
C PHE A 626 11.28 0.30 -6.75
N GLN A 627 12.46 0.73 -6.28
CA GLN A 627 12.77 0.98 -4.87
C GLN A 627 12.55 2.45 -4.50
N PHE A 628 11.32 2.94 -4.63
CA PHE A 628 10.98 4.37 -4.49
C PHE A 628 11.29 4.93 -3.10
N GLY A 629 11.10 4.13 -2.06
CA GLY A 629 11.34 4.59 -0.69
C GLY A 629 12.81 4.81 -0.38
N GLU A 630 13.70 4.02 -0.95
CA GLU A 630 15.14 4.20 -0.84
C GLU A 630 15.61 5.37 -1.69
N ALA A 631 15.10 5.51 -2.92
CA ALA A 631 15.36 6.66 -3.77
C ALA A 631 14.96 7.98 -3.07
N GLY A 632 13.79 8.00 -2.42
CA GLY A 632 13.35 9.16 -1.63
C GLY A 632 14.31 9.50 -0.49
N ARG A 633 14.86 8.50 0.18
CA ARG A 633 15.84 8.68 1.26
C ARG A 633 17.16 9.25 0.73
N GLU A 634 17.66 8.76 -0.39
CA GLU A 634 18.86 9.28 -1.04
C GLU A 634 18.70 10.76 -1.43
N MET A 635 17.60 11.10 -2.11
CA MET A 635 17.28 12.48 -2.45
C MET A 635 17.13 13.37 -1.21
N TYR A 636 16.46 12.90 -0.16
CA TYR A 636 16.31 13.64 1.09
C TYR A 636 17.66 13.96 1.74
N ASN A 637 18.54 12.95 1.86
CA ASN A 637 19.84 13.09 2.48
C ASN A 637 20.70 14.12 1.74
N PHE A 638 20.76 14.04 0.43
CA PHE A 638 21.48 15.00 -0.37
C PHE A 638 20.92 16.42 -0.25
N ILE A 639 19.60 16.57 -0.44
CA ILE A 639 18.95 17.90 -0.44
C ILE A 639 19.03 18.55 0.93
N TRP A 640 18.66 17.82 1.99
CA TRP A 640 18.63 18.38 3.33
C TRP A 640 20.01 18.56 3.93
N ASN A 641 20.78 17.46 3.99
CA ASN A 641 22.04 17.43 4.73
C ASN A 641 23.19 18.07 3.94
N ASP A 642 23.37 17.70 2.67
CA ASP A 642 24.53 18.15 1.92
C ASP A 642 24.30 19.55 1.30
N PHE A 643 23.20 19.70 0.55
CA PHE A 643 22.94 20.96 -0.14
C PHE A 643 22.48 22.09 0.80
N CYS A 644 21.40 21.86 1.58
CA CYS A 644 20.81 22.90 2.41
C CYS A 644 21.65 23.24 3.65
N ASP A 645 22.16 22.22 4.38
CA ASP A 645 22.84 22.46 5.66
C ASP A 645 24.31 22.85 5.50
N TRP A 646 24.93 22.45 4.37
CA TRP A 646 26.35 22.73 4.14
C TRP A 646 26.63 23.61 2.92
N TYR A 647 26.31 23.17 1.70
CA TYR A 647 26.76 23.86 0.51
C TYR A 647 26.21 25.27 0.37
N ILE A 648 24.91 25.47 0.68
CA ILE A 648 24.31 26.82 0.71
C ILE A 648 25.02 27.69 1.73
N GLU A 649 25.30 27.21 2.94
CA GLU A 649 25.95 27.98 3.99
C GLU A 649 27.41 28.33 3.63
N ILE A 650 28.15 27.38 3.04
CA ILE A 650 29.52 27.64 2.53
C ILE A 650 29.49 28.70 1.43
N SER A 651 28.51 28.60 0.52
CA SER A 651 28.40 29.53 -0.62
C SER A 651 28.12 30.96 -0.18
N LYS A 652 27.57 31.22 1.01
CA LYS A 652 27.32 32.57 1.54
C LYS A 652 28.59 33.42 1.65
N VAL A 653 29.72 32.79 1.96
CA VAL A 653 31.01 33.47 2.05
C VAL A 653 31.34 34.17 0.73
N ALA A 654 31.22 33.45 -0.39
CA ALA A 654 31.47 34.02 -1.72
C ALA A 654 30.33 34.96 -2.18
N LEU A 655 29.07 34.64 -1.89
CA LEU A 655 27.91 35.42 -2.32
C LEU A 655 27.89 36.83 -1.69
N TYR A 656 28.38 36.95 -0.47
CA TYR A 656 28.45 38.21 0.28
C TYR A 656 29.85 38.84 0.33
N GLY A 657 30.86 38.16 -0.26
CA GLY A 657 32.21 38.65 -0.39
C GLY A 657 32.39 39.61 -1.55
N ASP A 658 33.63 40.19 -1.65
CA ASP A 658 33.99 41.18 -2.64
C ASP A 658 34.53 40.56 -3.96
N ASP A 659 34.88 39.26 -3.99
CA ASP A 659 35.37 38.56 -5.16
C ASP A 659 34.23 38.29 -6.16
N THR A 660 34.13 39.11 -7.18
CA THR A 660 33.07 39.03 -8.19
C THR A 660 33.17 37.81 -9.09
N GLU A 661 34.36 37.26 -9.34
CA GLU A 661 34.56 36.03 -10.14
C GLU A 661 34.12 34.80 -9.35
N LEU A 662 34.53 34.69 -8.09
CA LEU A 662 34.12 33.63 -7.18
C LEU A 662 32.60 33.65 -6.96
N LYS A 663 32.02 34.82 -6.76
CA LYS A 663 30.58 35.03 -6.62
C LYS A 663 29.80 34.52 -7.84
N ALA A 664 30.21 34.95 -9.04
CA ALA A 664 29.57 34.51 -10.28
C ALA A 664 29.64 32.99 -10.49
N ARG A 665 30.79 32.37 -10.16
CA ARG A 665 30.97 30.92 -10.20
C ARG A 665 30.02 30.21 -9.23
N LYS A 666 29.93 30.63 -7.96
CA LYS A 666 29.03 30.05 -6.98
C LYS A 666 27.57 30.23 -7.39
N GLN A 667 27.17 31.37 -7.95
CA GLN A 667 25.83 31.59 -8.50
C GLN A 667 25.50 30.58 -9.61
N ALA A 668 26.43 30.35 -10.54
CA ALA A 668 26.28 29.38 -11.64
C ALA A 668 26.15 27.95 -11.08
N ASN A 669 27.01 27.55 -10.14
CA ASN A 669 27.01 26.25 -9.52
C ASN A 669 25.67 26.00 -8.76
N LEU A 670 25.23 26.97 -7.94
CA LEU A 670 23.94 26.88 -7.22
C LEU A 670 22.76 26.77 -8.16
N THR A 671 22.79 27.52 -9.29
CA THR A 671 21.71 27.44 -10.29
C THR A 671 21.65 26.05 -10.92
N TRP A 672 22.80 25.49 -11.30
CA TRP A 672 22.85 24.17 -11.90
C TRP A 672 22.43 23.07 -10.92
N ILE A 673 22.96 23.09 -9.70
CA ILE A 673 22.61 22.09 -8.66
C ILE A 673 21.11 22.16 -8.35
N LEU A 674 20.54 23.35 -8.20
CA LEU A 674 19.12 23.52 -7.94
C LEU A 674 18.26 22.99 -9.11
N ASP A 675 18.63 23.29 -10.35
CA ASP A 675 17.95 22.74 -11.53
C ASP A 675 17.95 21.20 -11.51
N GLN A 676 19.10 20.58 -11.20
CA GLN A 676 19.20 19.11 -11.13
C GLN A 676 18.38 18.56 -9.95
N ILE A 677 18.38 19.19 -8.79
CA ILE A 677 17.55 18.80 -7.63
C ILE A 677 16.06 18.83 -8.00
N LEU A 678 15.60 19.91 -8.62
CA LEU A 678 14.20 20.05 -8.99
C LEU A 678 13.77 19.00 -10.01
N ARG A 679 14.62 18.71 -11.02
CA ARG A 679 14.35 17.65 -11.99
C ARG A 679 14.37 16.26 -11.34
N LEU A 680 15.32 16.01 -10.43
CA LEU A 680 15.48 14.71 -9.76
C LEU A 680 14.23 14.34 -8.94
N ILE A 681 13.67 15.32 -8.21
CA ILE A 681 12.52 15.07 -7.31
C ILE A 681 11.14 15.31 -7.98
N HIS A 682 11.13 15.93 -9.19
CA HIS A 682 9.87 16.26 -9.90
C HIS A 682 8.91 15.07 -10.07
N PRO A 683 9.35 13.84 -10.39
CA PRO A 683 8.43 12.71 -10.50
C PRO A 683 7.59 12.47 -9.24
N ILE A 684 8.13 12.76 -8.06
CA ILE A 684 7.46 12.59 -6.77
C ILE A 684 6.66 13.83 -6.39
N MET A 685 7.24 15.03 -6.55
CA MET A 685 6.69 16.32 -6.13
C MET A 685 6.45 17.27 -7.31
N PRO A 686 5.46 16.99 -8.16
CA PRO A 686 5.32 17.72 -9.43
C PRO A 686 4.95 19.20 -9.29
N PHE A 687 4.13 19.59 -8.31
CA PHE A 687 3.62 20.96 -8.22
C PHE A 687 4.67 21.95 -7.74
N VAL A 688 5.32 21.67 -6.62
CA VAL A 688 6.32 22.56 -6.03
C VAL A 688 7.55 22.71 -6.94
N THR A 689 7.98 21.59 -7.53
CA THR A 689 9.14 21.62 -8.43
C THR A 689 8.86 22.38 -9.73
N GLU A 690 7.68 22.24 -10.30
CA GLU A 690 7.25 23.04 -11.45
C GLU A 690 7.27 24.53 -11.09
N LYS A 691 6.66 24.92 -9.96
CA LYS A 691 6.59 26.30 -9.50
C LYS A 691 7.99 26.90 -9.29
N LEU A 692 8.87 26.18 -8.63
CA LEU A 692 10.23 26.62 -8.35
C LEU A 692 11.06 26.75 -9.63
N TRP A 693 10.96 25.74 -10.51
CA TRP A 693 11.70 25.71 -11.77
C TRP A 693 11.27 26.84 -12.71
N LEU A 694 9.97 27.11 -12.82
CA LEU A 694 9.45 28.25 -13.59
C LEU A 694 9.83 29.62 -12.98
N SER A 695 10.24 29.66 -11.71
CA SER A 695 10.65 30.91 -11.04
C SER A 695 12.14 31.22 -11.19
N MET A 696 12.94 30.25 -11.68
CA MET A 696 14.37 30.41 -11.98
C MET A 696 14.60 30.50 -13.50
N PRO A 697 15.80 30.91 -13.95
CA PRO A 697 16.14 30.85 -15.37
C PRO A 697 16.08 29.40 -15.89
N HIS A 698 15.29 29.15 -16.93
CA HIS A 698 15.06 27.79 -17.49
C HIS A 698 14.86 27.83 -19.02
N GLU A 699 14.95 26.66 -19.64
CA GLU A 699 14.59 26.44 -21.04
C GLU A 699 13.41 25.45 -21.12
N GLY A 700 12.45 25.74 -21.99
CA GLY A 700 11.24 24.92 -22.14
C GLY A 700 10.03 25.46 -21.41
N LYS A 701 8.86 24.80 -21.61
CA LYS A 701 7.58 25.24 -21.04
C LYS A 701 7.30 24.67 -19.65
N SER A 702 7.82 23.48 -19.38
CA SER A 702 7.56 22.75 -18.14
C SER A 702 8.76 21.87 -17.81
N ILE A 703 9.05 21.73 -16.51
CA ILE A 703 10.06 20.79 -16.01
C ILE A 703 9.71 19.33 -16.36
N MET A 704 8.43 19.02 -16.55
CA MET A 704 7.93 17.68 -16.91
C MET A 704 8.51 17.16 -18.24
N THR A 705 8.89 18.07 -19.15
CA THR A 705 9.49 17.76 -20.46
C THR A 705 11.00 18.02 -20.50
N ALA A 706 11.58 18.47 -19.40
CA ALA A 706 13.03 18.61 -19.28
C ALA A 706 13.68 17.22 -19.10
N ALA A 707 14.94 17.10 -19.56
CA ALA A 707 15.67 15.83 -19.39
C ALA A 707 15.89 15.49 -17.91
N TYR A 708 15.68 14.22 -17.56
CA TYR A 708 15.98 13.73 -16.21
C TYR A 708 17.50 13.79 -15.97
N PRO A 709 17.96 14.04 -14.72
CA PRO A 709 19.38 14.10 -14.42
C PRO A 709 20.13 12.82 -14.77
N GLU A 710 21.26 12.98 -15.41
CA GLU A 710 22.20 11.91 -15.73
C GLU A 710 23.51 12.11 -14.96
N ALA A 711 24.18 11.01 -14.66
CA ALA A 711 25.47 11.07 -13.99
C ALA A 711 26.57 11.43 -14.99
N HIS A 712 27.54 12.20 -14.51
CA HIS A 712 28.69 12.69 -15.30
C HIS A 712 30.00 12.23 -14.66
N ALA A 713 30.80 11.42 -15.34
CA ALA A 713 32.05 10.88 -14.80
C ALA A 713 33.05 11.95 -14.32
N GLU A 714 33.02 13.14 -14.93
CA GLU A 714 33.87 14.27 -14.56
C GLU A 714 33.54 14.87 -13.18
N PHE A 715 32.40 14.53 -12.57
CA PHE A 715 32.03 14.97 -11.23
C PHE A 715 32.46 13.98 -10.14
N ASP A 716 32.85 12.76 -10.50
CA ASP A 716 33.32 11.76 -9.53
C ASP A 716 34.63 12.22 -8.86
N ASN A 717 34.60 12.45 -7.55
CA ASN A 717 35.74 12.90 -6.77
C ASN A 717 35.72 12.42 -5.34
N ALA A 718 35.96 11.13 -5.14
CA ALA A 718 35.95 10.49 -3.81
C ALA A 718 36.93 11.17 -2.81
N LYS A 719 38.03 11.76 -3.32
CA LYS A 719 38.97 12.49 -2.46
C LYS A 719 38.34 13.76 -1.90
N ALA A 720 37.58 14.51 -2.68
CA ALA A 720 36.86 15.69 -2.19
C ALA A 720 35.80 15.32 -1.16
N ASP A 721 35.12 14.17 -1.31
CA ASP A 721 34.16 13.67 -0.31
C ASP A 721 34.85 13.35 1.02
N GLU A 722 36.02 12.64 1.00
CA GLU A 722 36.80 12.36 2.20
C GLU A 722 37.31 13.64 2.88
N ASP A 723 37.90 14.56 2.13
CA ASP A 723 38.50 15.78 2.65
C ASP A 723 37.42 16.70 3.24
N MET A 724 36.25 16.81 2.59
CA MET A 724 35.13 17.61 3.11
C MET A 724 34.46 16.97 4.32
N ALA A 725 34.35 15.65 4.36
CA ALA A 725 33.83 14.91 5.51
C ALA A 725 34.66 15.22 6.76
N PHE A 726 35.99 15.27 6.63
CA PHE A 726 36.89 15.64 7.73
C PHE A 726 36.62 17.07 8.25
N LEU A 727 36.47 18.07 7.36
CA LEU A 727 36.14 19.45 7.75
C LEU A 727 34.78 19.52 8.45
N ILE A 728 33.77 18.81 7.92
CA ILE A 728 32.43 18.74 8.49
C ILE A 728 32.47 18.15 9.89
N GLU A 729 33.25 17.08 10.11
CA GLU A 729 33.40 16.46 11.44
C GLU A 729 34.03 17.41 12.46
N ILE A 730 35.04 18.18 12.09
CA ILE A 730 35.65 19.22 12.96
C ILE A 730 34.59 20.24 13.35
N ILE A 731 33.87 20.78 12.36
CA ILE A 731 32.84 21.80 12.60
C ILE A 731 31.73 21.25 13.50
N LYS A 732 31.26 20.03 13.27
CA LYS A 732 30.26 19.35 14.09
C LYS A 732 30.76 19.12 15.51
N ALA A 733 32.01 18.70 15.69
CA ALA A 733 32.63 18.46 17.01
C ALA A 733 32.62 19.73 17.86
N VAL A 734 33.04 20.87 17.30
CA VAL A 734 33.02 22.16 18.01
C VAL A 734 31.61 22.61 18.32
N ARG A 735 30.66 22.45 17.38
CA ARG A 735 29.24 22.78 17.61
C ARG A 735 28.64 21.91 18.72
N THR A 736 28.98 20.63 18.78
CA THR A 736 28.56 19.72 19.86
C THR A 736 29.09 20.18 21.20
N ILE A 737 30.36 20.57 21.28
CA ILE A 737 30.94 21.14 22.52
C ILE A 737 30.15 22.37 22.96
N ARG A 738 29.82 23.28 22.05
CA ARG A 738 29.02 24.47 22.37
C ARG A 738 27.61 24.12 22.89
N MET A 739 26.92 23.16 22.27
CA MET A 739 25.61 22.71 22.71
C MET A 739 25.63 22.07 24.11
N GLU A 740 26.64 21.26 24.42
CA GLU A 740 26.75 20.61 25.71
C GLU A 740 26.88 21.61 26.91
N VAL A 741 27.40 22.81 26.65
CA VAL A 741 27.55 23.83 27.65
C VAL A 741 26.59 25.01 27.46
N ASN A 742 25.64 24.92 26.56
CA ASN A 742 24.69 25.98 26.21
C ASN A 742 25.36 27.29 25.75
N ALA A 743 26.55 27.22 25.14
CA ALA A 743 27.23 28.39 24.60
C ALA A 743 26.63 28.85 23.28
N PRO A 744 26.42 30.15 23.03
CA PRO A 744 25.91 30.66 21.77
C PRO A 744 26.79 30.27 20.58
N MET A 745 26.19 29.88 19.47
CA MET A 745 26.94 29.51 18.25
C MET A 745 27.72 30.69 17.65
N SER A 746 27.29 31.92 17.88
CA SER A 746 27.92 33.16 17.38
C SER A 746 29.05 33.70 18.26
N SER A 747 29.29 33.13 19.46
CA SER A 747 30.37 33.59 20.34
C SER A 747 31.75 33.31 19.75
N ALA A 748 32.65 34.28 19.74
CA ALA A 748 34.03 34.07 19.36
C ALA A 748 34.75 33.33 20.52
N ILE A 749 35.36 32.19 20.22
CA ILE A 749 36.05 31.30 21.19
C ILE A 749 37.43 30.90 20.69
N ASP A 750 38.31 30.59 21.63
CA ASP A 750 39.59 29.97 21.30
C ASP A 750 39.38 28.49 20.98
N ILE A 751 39.94 28.04 19.86
CA ILE A 751 39.86 26.65 19.39
C ILE A 751 41.27 26.15 19.10
N LEU A 752 41.61 25.03 19.65
CA LEU A 752 42.91 24.38 19.43
C LEU A 752 42.64 23.02 18.77
N ILE A 753 43.26 22.77 17.62
CA ILE A 753 43.10 21.51 16.85
C ILE A 753 44.46 20.86 16.69
N GLN A 754 44.65 19.73 17.41
CA GLN A 754 45.80 18.88 17.26
C GLN A 754 45.50 17.85 16.16
N LEU A 755 46.39 17.75 15.20
CA LEU A 755 46.27 16.87 14.05
C LEU A 755 47.23 15.70 14.09
N ASP A 756 46.81 14.55 13.57
CA ASP A 756 47.63 13.33 13.58
C ASP A 756 48.63 13.27 12.40
N ASP A 757 48.32 13.99 11.29
CA ASP A 757 49.18 13.99 10.08
C ASP A 757 49.17 15.35 9.32
N GLU A 758 50.15 15.49 8.42
CA GLU A 758 50.36 16.70 7.60
C GLU A 758 49.27 16.87 6.52
N LYS A 759 48.60 15.78 6.08
CA LYS A 759 47.50 15.86 5.08
C LYS A 759 46.32 16.60 5.68
N ASN A 760 45.93 16.27 6.91
CA ASN A 760 44.82 16.89 7.59
C ASN A 760 45.11 18.37 7.93
N GLU A 761 46.38 18.70 8.18
CA GLU A 761 46.78 20.10 8.35
C GLU A 761 46.64 20.90 7.06
N ALA A 762 47.00 20.34 5.92
CA ALA A 762 46.83 21.01 4.58
C ALA A 762 45.32 21.21 4.29
N ILE A 763 44.48 20.20 4.49
CA ILE A 763 43.04 20.33 4.28
C ILE A 763 42.46 21.50 5.10
N LEU A 764 42.80 21.61 6.38
CA LEU A 764 42.31 22.69 7.22
C LEU A 764 42.83 24.06 6.76
N ARG A 765 44.12 24.16 6.46
CA ARG A 765 44.74 25.45 6.07
C ARG A 765 44.27 25.96 4.73
N ASP A 766 44.08 25.06 3.78
CA ASP A 766 43.63 25.43 2.42
C ASP A 766 42.13 25.83 2.43
N ASN A 767 41.35 25.48 3.49
CA ASN A 767 39.95 25.77 3.61
C ASN A 767 39.61 26.55 4.89
N MET A 768 40.54 27.37 5.37
CA MET A 768 40.40 28.16 6.60
C MET A 768 39.16 29.03 6.59
N GLU A 769 38.84 29.61 5.45
CA GLU A 769 37.69 30.52 5.29
C GLU A 769 36.36 29.80 5.70
N TYR A 770 36.18 28.53 5.36
CA TYR A 770 35.00 27.77 5.77
C TYR A 770 35.01 27.51 7.27
N VAL A 771 36.17 27.12 7.82
CA VAL A 771 36.30 26.82 9.26
C VAL A 771 36.02 28.09 10.09
N GLU A 772 36.57 29.24 9.70
CA GLU A 772 36.35 30.50 10.35
C GLU A 772 34.91 30.99 10.29
N ASN A 773 34.25 30.82 9.13
CA ASN A 773 32.85 31.19 8.94
C ASN A 773 31.89 30.37 9.83
N PHE A 774 32.15 29.08 9.98
CA PHE A 774 31.28 28.22 10.78
C PHE A 774 31.58 28.20 12.27
N LEU A 775 32.82 28.45 12.66
CA LEU A 775 33.26 28.30 14.05
C LEU A 775 33.43 29.61 14.78
N HIS A 776 33.56 30.75 14.06
CA HIS A 776 33.78 32.08 14.63
C HIS A 776 34.89 32.03 15.70
N PRO A 777 36.13 31.56 15.34
CA PRO A 777 37.21 31.50 16.31
C PRO A 777 37.70 32.88 16.68
N LYS A 778 37.93 33.12 17.99
CA LYS A 778 38.68 34.28 18.48
C LYS A 778 40.18 34.08 18.21
N LYS A 779 40.64 32.85 18.45
CA LYS A 779 41.94 32.33 18.09
C LYS A 779 41.79 30.90 17.60
N LEU A 780 42.44 30.56 16.51
CA LEU A 780 42.50 29.20 16.00
C LEU A 780 43.98 28.76 15.97
N GLU A 781 44.31 27.70 16.71
CA GLU A 781 45.63 27.12 16.74
C GLU A 781 45.58 25.69 16.16
N ILE A 782 46.34 25.45 15.11
CA ILE A 782 46.42 24.16 14.41
C ILE A 782 47.88 23.67 14.46
N SER A 783 48.11 22.52 15.02
CA SER A 783 49.46 21.93 15.15
C SER A 783 49.41 20.41 15.37
N GLY A 784 50.47 19.70 14.97
CA GLY A 784 50.69 18.28 15.29
C GLY A 784 50.94 17.98 16.76
N LYS A 785 51.25 19.00 17.57
CA LYS A 785 51.46 18.88 19.03
C LYS A 785 50.89 20.11 19.75
N ILE A 786 49.86 19.88 20.50
CA ILE A 786 49.22 20.92 21.33
C ILE A 786 49.26 20.50 22.79
N LYS A 787 49.69 21.43 23.64
CA LYS A 787 49.56 21.25 25.09
C LYS A 787 48.10 21.52 25.46
N ALA A 788 47.36 20.42 25.76
CA ALA A 788 45.97 20.57 26.16
C ALA A 788 45.82 21.55 27.33
N PRO A 789 44.91 22.53 27.28
CA PRO A 789 44.61 23.42 28.40
C PRO A 789 44.12 22.60 29.61
N LYS A 790 44.49 23.06 30.83
CA LYS A 790 44.14 22.35 32.06
C LYS A 790 42.66 22.10 32.25
N LEU A 791 41.82 23.02 31.75
CA LEU A 791 40.39 22.93 31.72
C LEU A 791 39.88 23.26 30.32
N ALA A 792 39.62 22.20 29.55
CA ALA A 792 39.05 22.29 28.20
C ALA A 792 38.00 21.20 28.02
N LYS A 793 36.96 21.53 27.23
CA LYS A 793 36.14 20.50 26.59
C LYS A 793 36.95 19.94 25.42
N THR A 794 36.91 18.63 25.30
CA THR A 794 37.69 17.90 24.28
C THR A 794 36.76 17.05 23.43
N ALA A 795 36.94 17.10 22.11
CA ALA A 795 36.39 16.13 21.19
C ALA A 795 37.51 15.41 20.44
N VAL A 796 37.33 14.14 20.22
CA VAL A 796 38.26 13.30 19.45
C VAL A 796 37.49 12.79 18.21
N ILE A 797 38.04 13.05 17.05
CA ILE A 797 37.54 12.54 15.76
C ILE A 797 38.68 11.79 15.06
N ALA A 798 38.37 11.14 13.94
CA ALA A 798 39.41 10.47 13.14
C ALA A 798 40.41 11.52 12.60
N GLY A 799 41.68 11.42 13.00
CA GLY A 799 42.75 12.30 12.56
C GLY A 799 42.90 13.64 13.30
N ALA A 800 42.10 13.92 14.35
CA ALA A 800 42.21 15.17 15.09
C ALA A 800 41.72 15.09 16.55
N GLN A 801 42.32 15.89 17.43
CA GLN A 801 41.82 16.20 18.77
C GLN A 801 41.54 17.71 18.87
N ILE A 802 40.37 18.03 19.33
CA ILE A 802 39.89 19.43 19.40
C ILE A 802 39.73 19.80 20.86
N PHE A 803 40.34 20.94 21.25
CA PHE A 803 40.27 21.49 22.61
C PHE A 803 39.63 22.89 22.57
N VAL A 804 38.63 23.09 23.41
CA VAL A 804 38.04 24.41 23.60
C VAL A 804 38.11 24.75 25.07
N PRO A 805 38.88 25.82 25.46
CA PRO A 805 39.04 26.21 26.87
C PRO A 805 37.66 26.49 27.51
N LEU A 806 37.46 26.04 28.71
CA LEU A 806 36.15 26.17 29.37
C LEU A 806 35.81 27.64 29.67
N SER A 807 36.80 28.48 29.91
CA SER A 807 36.66 29.93 30.11
C SER A 807 36.07 30.67 28.89
N GLU A 808 36.19 30.08 27.70
CA GLU A 808 35.62 30.66 26.47
C GLU A 808 34.17 30.23 26.23
N LEU A 809 33.72 29.18 26.93
CA LEU A 809 32.41 28.58 26.69
C LEU A 809 31.33 29.00 27.69
N VAL A 810 31.75 29.26 28.95
CA VAL A 810 30.84 29.59 30.08
C VAL A 810 31.39 30.70 30.90
N ASP A 811 30.52 31.49 31.54
CA ASP A 811 30.91 32.40 32.59
C ASP A 811 31.33 31.54 33.82
N LEU A 812 32.65 31.57 34.11
CA LEU A 812 33.19 30.74 35.19
C LEU A 812 32.59 31.12 36.55
N ASP A 813 32.26 32.37 36.76
CA ASP A 813 31.66 32.84 38.01
C ASP A 813 30.21 32.36 38.16
N GLU A 814 29.47 32.37 37.08
CA GLU A 814 28.10 31.83 37.06
C GLU A 814 28.10 30.28 37.25
N GLU A 815 29.01 29.57 36.60
CA GLU A 815 29.15 28.11 36.75
C GLU A 815 29.63 27.70 38.15
N ILE A 816 30.58 28.44 38.73
CA ILE A 816 30.99 28.24 40.11
C ILE A 816 29.82 28.49 41.07
N ALA A 817 29.03 29.54 40.83
CA ALA A 817 27.85 29.82 41.64
C ALA A 817 26.78 28.71 41.54
N LYS A 818 26.56 28.19 40.33
CA LYS A 818 25.66 27.08 40.09
C LYS A 818 26.12 25.78 40.75
N MET A 819 27.43 25.44 40.63
CA MET A 819 28.02 24.31 41.29
C MET A 819 27.99 24.45 42.81
N GLY A 820 28.18 25.68 43.35
CA GLY A 820 28.03 26.00 44.76
C GLY A 820 26.62 25.72 45.31
N LYS A 821 25.58 25.97 44.50
CA LYS A 821 24.21 25.62 44.91
C LYS A 821 24.02 24.12 44.96
N GLU A 822 24.61 23.41 44.00
CA GLU A 822 24.54 21.95 43.94
C GLU A 822 25.36 21.31 45.11
N GLU A 823 26.54 21.85 45.43
CA GLU A 823 27.31 21.51 46.63
C GLU A 823 26.45 21.61 47.87
N ALA A 824 25.83 22.75 48.11
CA ALA A 824 24.95 23.00 49.26
C ALA A 824 23.75 22.03 49.28
N ARG A 825 23.17 21.70 48.14
CA ARG A 825 22.10 20.70 48.03
C ARG A 825 22.57 19.31 48.44
N LEU A 826 23.72 18.87 47.90
CA LEU A 826 24.30 17.56 48.22
C LEU A 826 24.76 17.46 49.67
N GLU A 827 25.34 18.53 50.24
CA GLU A 827 25.68 18.61 51.66
C GLU A 827 24.46 18.40 52.57
N ALA A 828 23.32 19.02 52.20
CA ALA A 828 22.07 18.84 52.92
C ALA A 828 21.56 17.40 52.85
N GLU A 829 21.71 16.74 51.70
CA GLU A 829 21.32 15.33 51.52
C GLU A 829 22.23 14.38 52.28
N VAL A 830 23.56 14.61 52.27
CA VAL A 830 24.53 13.86 53.05
C VAL A 830 24.24 14.01 54.56
N ASP A 831 24.02 15.23 55.04
CA ASP A 831 23.66 15.51 56.43
C ASP A 831 22.34 14.81 56.83
N ARG A 832 21.32 14.89 55.98
CA ARG A 832 20.04 14.21 56.22
C ARG A 832 20.19 12.70 56.29
N ALA A 833 20.89 12.08 55.34
CA ALA A 833 21.10 10.64 55.33
C ALA A 833 21.98 10.19 56.53
N SER A 834 23.04 10.94 56.86
CA SER A 834 23.91 10.68 58.01
C SER A 834 23.15 10.78 59.33
N LYS A 835 22.34 11.82 59.54
CA LYS A 835 21.49 11.97 60.74
C LYS A 835 20.46 10.84 60.86
N LYS A 836 19.89 10.41 59.74
CA LYS A 836 18.97 9.29 59.72
C LYS A 836 19.64 7.97 60.10
N LEU A 837 20.86 7.70 59.65
CA LEU A 837 21.65 6.54 59.95
C LEU A 837 22.26 6.61 61.39
N ALA A 838 22.50 7.79 61.95
CA ALA A 838 22.91 7.99 63.34
C ALA A 838 21.78 7.79 64.33
N ASN A 839 20.55 7.84 63.93
CA ASN A 839 19.40 7.63 64.80
C ASN A 839 19.24 6.14 65.12
N LYS A 840 19.62 5.75 66.36
CA LYS A 840 19.52 4.39 66.87
C LYS A 840 18.10 3.82 66.75
N GLY A 841 17.09 4.64 66.96
CA GLY A 841 15.69 4.22 66.86
C GLY A 841 15.31 3.81 65.44
N PHE A 842 15.93 4.38 64.44
CA PHE A 842 15.76 3.97 63.04
C PHE A 842 16.54 2.72 62.68
N VAL A 843 17.84 2.68 63.03
CA VAL A 843 18.74 1.58 62.68
C VAL A 843 18.35 0.27 63.35
N ASP A 844 17.88 0.34 64.60
CA ASP A 844 17.56 -0.87 65.41
C ASP A 844 16.16 -1.42 65.09
N HIS A 845 15.24 -0.63 64.49
CA HIS A 845 13.84 -1.03 64.25
C HIS A 845 13.45 -1.11 62.79
N ALA A 846 14.24 -0.56 61.85
CA ALA A 846 13.96 -0.64 60.40
C ALA A 846 14.46 -1.97 59.82
N PRO A 847 13.79 -2.50 58.76
CA PRO A 847 14.28 -3.68 58.05
C PRO A 847 15.71 -3.49 57.52
N ALA A 848 16.55 -4.50 57.63
CA ALA A 848 17.98 -4.44 57.24
C ALA A 848 18.17 -3.94 55.80
N ALA A 849 17.30 -4.35 54.88
CA ALA A 849 17.30 -3.88 53.47
C ALA A 849 17.08 -2.37 53.33
N VAL A 850 16.29 -1.74 54.24
CA VAL A 850 16.04 -0.30 54.21
C VAL A 850 17.22 0.48 54.76
N VAL A 851 17.87 -0.05 55.81
CA VAL A 851 19.11 0.53 56.35
C VAL A 851 20.25 0.46 55.34
N GLU A 852 20.39 -0.66 54.61
CA GLU A 852 21.40 -0.85 53.60
C GLU A 852 21.17 0.07 52.39
N LYS A 853 19.92 0.26 51.98
CA LYS A 853 19.51 1.21 50.93
C LYS A 853 19.86 2.66 51.33
N GLU A 854 19.68 3.06 52.58
CA GLU A 854 20.06 4.42 53.02
C GLU A 854 21.59 4.60 53.12
N LYS A 855 22.33 3.57 53.50
CA LYS A 855 23.82 3.59 53.42
C LYS A 855 24.32 3.74 51.98
N GLY A 856 23.70 3.00 51.04
CA GLY A 856 23.99 3.13 49.60
C GLY A 856 23.75 4.56 49.07
N LYS A 857 22.66 5.20 49.49
CA LYS A 857 22.37 6.60 49.12
C LYS A 857 23.40 7.57 49.73
N LEU A 858 23.76 7.36 51.00
CA LEU A 858 24.78 8.21 51.63
C LEU A 858 26.11 8.14 50.87
N ALA A 859 26.58 6.94 50.58
CA ALA A 859 27.81 6.75 49.80
C ALA A 859 27.76 7.37 48.41
N GLU A 860 26.59 7.28 47.74
CA GLU A 860 26.36 7.92 46.46
C GLU A 860 26.42 9.44 46.55
N TYR A 861 25.71 10.06 47.54
CA TYR A 861 25.73 11.51 47.73
C TYR A 861 27.13 12.02 48.15
N GLU A 862 27.88 11.29 48.98
CA GLU A 862 29.25 11.62 49.35
C GLU A 862 30.19 11.58 48.13
N SER A 863 30.01 10.60 47.25
CA SER A 863 30.76 10.52 45.99
C SER A 863 30.43 11.67 45.04
N GLN A 864 29.15 12.00 44.88
CA GLN A 864 28.71 13.12 44.08
C GLN A 864 29.20 14.47 44.63
N LEU A 865 29.14 14.64 45.97
CA LEU A 865 29.63 15.83 46.64
C LEU A 865 31.16 16.03 46.46
N ALA A 866 31.93 14.95 46.58
CA ALA A 866 33.36 15.00 46.31
C ALA A 866 33.66 15.43 44.89
N GLY A 867 32.97 14.84 43.89
CA GLY A 867 33.10 15.24 42.48
C GLY A 867 32.73 16.70 42.20
N VAL A 868 31.69 17.22 42.85
CA VAL A 868 31.29 18.63 42.72
C VAL A 868 32.34 19.57 43.34
N ARG A 869 32.90 19.22 44.50
CA ARG A 869 33.98 19.99 45.17
C ARG A 869 35.26 20.02 44.35
N ASP A 870 35.68 18.88 43.82
CA ASP A 870 36.82 18.82 42.93
C ASP A 870 36.62 19.72 41.70
N ARG A 871 35.44 19.67 41.13
CA ARG A 871 35.08 20.50 39.97
C ARG A 871 35.07 22.00 40.28
N ILE A 872 34.53 22.43 41.44
CA ILE A 872 34.59 23.84 41.91
C ILE A 872 36.03 24.28 42.11
N LYS A 873 36.88 23.41 42.65
CA LYS A 873 38.29 23.70 42.84
C LYS A 873 39.01 23.92 41.50
N GLU A 874 38.80 23.01 40.54
CA GLU A 874 39.32 23.16 39.19
C GLU A 874 38.88 24.44 38.51
N LEU A 875 37.57 24.78 38.59
CA LEU A 875 37.05 26.02 38.01
C LEU A 875 37.67 27.29 38.65
N LYS A 876 37.90 27.27 39.97
CA LYS A 876 38.56 28.37 40.69
C LYS A 876 40.04 28.51 40.35
N GLU A 877 40.74 27.43 40.07
CA GLU A 877 42.14 27.42 39.64
C GLU A 877 42.33 27.86 38.19
N SER A 878 41.26 27.90 37.42
CA SER A 878 41.26 28.33 36.02
C SER A 878 40.77 29.74 35.80
N ARG A 879 40.29 30.39 36.86
CA ARG A 879 39.92 31.80 36.87
C ARG A 879 41.21 32.63 37.01
#